data_7b0a05c7cb0706fceea1e1a062a52cb8
#
_entry.id   7b0a05c7cb0706fceea1e1a062a52cb8
#
_cell.length_a   1.000
_cell.length_b   1.000
_cell.length_c   1.000
_cell.angle_alpha   90.00
_cell.angle_beta   90.00
_cell.angle_gamma   90.00
#
_symmetry.space_group_name_H-M   'P 1'
#
loop_
_entity.id
_entity.type
_entity.pdbx_description
1 polymer ?
#
loop_
_entity_poly.entity_id
_entity_poly.type
_entity_poly.pdbx_seq_one_letter_code
_entity_poly.pdbx_strand_id
1 'polypeptide(L)'
;MKQAILEQVLAELRRDPRFLACVTAWHHFPATPGSYLDIPDDLHPALKQALTRKGVKALYSHQRQAYDLVRQGQHICVVTPTASGKTMCYNLPVLDAILKHEGIRALYIFPTKALAQDQLAEIEDTSKQGGFKIRGFTFDGDTPASKRRLARETGQIIITNPDMLHQAILPHHPRWAKLFASLKYVVVDEMHNYRGVFGSHVANVFRRLRRICSFYGANPQFILASATIANPKELALNLTGEEVTLIDQSGAPTSEKDFIFYDPAGPHADNAMKHGAITAAARIATRFINKNIQTLIFSRSRMACELLVQYLRDGYPDQFEKHKIQGYRGGYLPSERRAIEKGIREGDIVGIAATNALELGIDIGGLDAVIMAGYPGTIASTWQQAGRAGRKQGKSVAILISGGSPLDRFIVNNPDYFFAQTPEYALINPDNPYILGQHVKCAAYELPFSHSNGEAPKLGPADVEHILEHLTEQKILHKGPAKWNWSSDSFPAAGISLRSATNENFVIIDTTHGAEVIGEVDWASAPMLIHDQAIYMHGGQQYHVIKLDYHDRKAYVKQVDVDYYTDANLAVGVRIMTVDDSSQWDRLTVNFGELIVTALATIYKKIKLYTNENIGSGEISIPEMNLHTQGMWFSLSGDLTAGIDPHALGGVLSGIANVLLNVAPLFLMSDKQDLGVVVEVRSVYDGKPSIYLYDSYPGGVGLAEKAFRMLPEILRACLDLISSCPCTRGCPGCVGPEQQVGEGVKPLAIKLLEAIIQEAHLDQPGNNREA
;
A
#
# COMPACT_ATOMS: atom_id res chain seq x y z
N MET A 1 -26.09 2.62 -25.10
CA MET A 1 -25.48 3.85 -25.65
C MET A 1 -24.03 4.00 -25.20
N LYS A 2 -23.70 4.04 -23.90
CA LYS A 2 -22.30 4.19 -23.39
C LYS A 2 -21.37 3.08 -23.91
N GLN A 3 -21.82 1.81 -23.96
CA GLN A 3 -21.02 0.69 -24.46
C GLN A 3 -20.64 0.85 -25.95
N ALA A 4 -21.59 1.23 -26.81
CA ALA A 4 -21.29 1.47 -28.23
C ALA A 4 -20.27 2.61 -28.42
N ILE A 5 -20.28 3.61 -27.52
CA ILE A 5 -19.30 4.70 -27.53
C ILE A 5 -17.92 4.18 -27.11
N LEU A 6 -17.84 3.33 -26.08
CA LEU A 6 -16.57 2.71 -25.67
C LEU A 6 -15.97 1.84 -26.79
N GLU A 7 -16.79 1.02 -27.44
CA GLU A 7 -16.36 0.20 -28.58
C GLU A 7 -15.86 1.08 -29.74
N GLN A 8 -16.54 2.21 -29.99
CA GLN A 8 -16.08 3.18 -30.99
C GLN A 8 -14.69 3.73 -30.65
N VAL A 9 -14.46 4.15 -29.37
CA VAL A 9 -13.14 4.63 -28.93
C VAL A 9 -12.07 3.55 -29.08
N LEU A 10 -12.36 2.32 -28.68
CA LEU A 10 -11.42 1.21 -28.84
C LEU A 10 -11.12 0.91 -30.31
N ALA A 11 -12.14 0.99 -31.19
CA ALA A 11 -11.95 0.85 -32.65
C ALA A 11 -11.09 1.99 -33.24
N GLU A 12 -11.26 3.23 -32.76
CA GLU A 12 -10.43 4.37 -33.15
C GLU A 12 -8.97 4.16 -32.69
N LEU A 13 -8.75 3.67 -31.45
CA LEU A 13 -7.41 3.36 -30.94
C LEU A 13 -6.73 2.25 -31.76
N ARG A 14 -7.49 1.20 -32.17
CA ARG A 14 -6.98 0.12 -33.05
C ARG A 14 -6.64 0.58 -34.47
N ARG A 15 -7.11 1.74 -34.89
CA ARG A 15 -6.81 2.32 -36.22
C ARG A 15 -5.77 3.42 -36.15
N ASP A 16 -5.38 3.88 -34.96
CA ASP A 16 -4.39 4.94 -34.79
C ASP A 16 -2.96 4.35 -34.83
N PRO A 17 -2.19 4.54 -35.92
CA PRO A 17 -0.83 3.99 -36.01
C PRO A 17 0.11 4.53 -34.93
N ARG A 18 -0.12 5.77 -34.49
CA ARG A 18 0.70 6.41 -33.44
C ARG A 18 0.45 5.76 -32.07
N PHE A 19 -0.80 5.42 -31.78
CA PHE A 19 -1.14 4.70 -30.56
C PHE A 19 -0.58 3.27 -30.61
N LEU A 20 -0.79 2.56 -31.72
CA LEU A 20 -0.32 1.17 -31.88
C LEU A 20 1.21 1.02 -31.85
N ALA A 21 1.96 2.03 -32.31
CA ALA A 21 3.41 2.04 -32.24
C ALA A 21 3.97 1.98 -30.80
N CYS A 22 3.15 2.36 -29.81
CA CYS A 22 3.50 2.31 -28.40
C CYS A 22 2.83 1.13 -27.65
N VAL A 23 1.92 0.38 -28.29
CA VAL A 23 1.26 -0.78 -27.67
C VAL A 23 2.20 -1.98 -27.75
N THR A 24 2.56 -2.53 -26.59
CA THR A 24 3.38 -3.74 -26.51
C THR A 24 2.52 -5.02 -26.47
N ALA A 25 1.33 -4.93 -25.85
CA ALA A 25 0.35 -6.00 -25.87
C ALA A 25 -1.09 -5.47 -25.73
N TRP A 26 -2.01 -6.17 -26.35
CA TRP A 26 -3.46 -5.94 -26.20
C TRP A 26 -4.13 -7.27 -25.93
N HIS A 27 -4.40 -7.55 -24.66
CA HIS A 27 -4.98 -8.78 -24.21
C HIS A 27 -6.49 -8.62 -24.01
N HIS A 28 -7.27 -9.59 -24.53
CA HIS A 28 -8.72 -9.60 -24.41
C HIS A 28 -9.15 -10.72 -23.44
N PHE A 29 -9.84 -10.33 -22.37
CA PHE A 29 -10.46 -11.26 -21.44
C PHE A 29 -11.95 -11.39 -21.78
N PRO A 30 -12.43 -12.58 -22.19
CA PRO A 30 -13.83 -12.79 -22.45
C PRO A 30 -14.64 -12.79 -21.15
N ALA A 31 -15.93 -12.50 -21.27
CA ALA A 31 -16.86 -12.66 -20.17
C ALA A 31 -16.96 -14.13 -19.74
N THR A 32 -16.99 -14.40 -18.44
CA THR A 32 -17.20 -15.74 -17.91
C THR A 32 -18.53 -15.83 -17.16
N PRO A 33 -19.29 -16.93 -17.30
CA PRO A 33 -20.53 -17.12 -16.56
C PRO A 33 -20.27 -17.32 -15.08
N GLY A 34 -21.22 -16.92 -14.22
CA GLY A 34 -21.17 -17.18 -12.79
C GLY A 34 -21.53 -18.64 -12.45
N SER A 35 -20.99 -19.12 -11.34
CA SER A 35 -21.38 -20.38 -10.70
C SER A 35 -22.28 -20.09 -9.51
N TYR A 36 -23.48 -20.63 -9.51
CA TYR A 36 -24.53 -20.32 -8.55
C TYR A 36 -24.95 -21.55 -7.77
N LEU A 37 -25.27 -21.33 -6.48
CA LEU A 37 -25.85 -22.33 -5.59
C LEU A 37 -27.10 -21.71 -4.90
N ASP A 38 -28.03 -22.57 -4.53
CA ASP A 38 -29.27 -22.14 -3.89
C ASP A 38 -29.04 -21.46 -2.55
N ILE A 39 -29.94 -20.54 -2.20
CA ILE A 39 -29.95 -19.89 -0.90
C ILE A 39 -30.23 -20.97 0.17
N PRO A 40 -29.47 -20.98 1.30
CA PRO A 40 -29.67 -21.97 2.35
C PRO A 40 -31.11 -22.03 2.87
N ASP A 41 -31.67 -23.23 3.01
CA ASP A 41 -33.05 -23.40 3.48
C ASP A 41 -33.26 -22.91 4.90
N ASP A 42 -32.24 -22.99 5.73
CA ASP A 42 -32.23 -22.61 7.12
C ASP A 42 -31.81 -21.16 7.37
N LEU A 43 -31.57 -20.37 6.31
CA LEU A 43 -31.32 -18.94 6.41
C LEU A 43 -32.53 -18.23 7.01
N HIS A 44 -32.31 -17.28 7.93
CA HIS A 44 -33.40 -16.53 8.59
C HIS A 44 -34.34 -15.92 7.55
N PRO A 45 -35.69 -16.04 7.72
CA PRO A 45 -36.67 -15.59 6.73
C PRO A 45 -36.52 -14.13 6.31
N ALA A 46 -36.19 -13.24 7.25
CA ALA A 46 -36.00 -11.81 6.96
C ALA A 46 -34.80 -11.58 6.03
N LEU A 47 -33.73 -12.39 6.14
CA LEU A 47 -32.59 -12.31 5.21
C LEU A 47 -32.97 -12.83 3.83
N LYS A 48 -33.74 -13.93 3.74
CA LYS A 48 -34.27 -14.42 2.46
C LYS A 48 -35.08 -13.33 1.77
N GLN A 49 -35.94 -12.63 2.53
CA GLN A 49 -36.70 -11.51 2.00
C GLN A 49 -35.82 -10.36 1.52
N ALA A 50 -34.76 -10.00 2.28
CA ALA A 50 -33.81 -8.96 1.87
C ALA A 50 -33.12 -9.34 0.55
N LEU A 51 -32.62 -10.57 0.42
CA LEU A 51 -32.00 -11.08 -0.80
C LEU A 51 -32.94 -11.00 -1.99
N THR A 52 -34.17 -11.48 -1.81
CA THR A 52 -35.21 -11.45 -2.86
C THR A 52 -35.48 -10.02 -3.33
N ARG A 53 -35.64 -9.05 -2.41
CA ARG A 53 -35.87 -7.64 -2.74
C ARG A 53 -34.67 -6.99 -3.43
N LYS A 54 -33.45 -7.42 -3.11
CA LYS A 54 -32.22 -7.02 -3.81
C LYS A 54 -32.04 -7.73 -5.16
N GLY A 55 -32.97 -8.61 -5.57
CA GLY A 55 -32.90 -9.35 -6.83
C GLY A 55 -31.91 -10.53 -6.83
N VAL A 56 -31.43 -10.93 -5.65
CA VAL A 56 -30.53 -12.08 -5.49
C VAL A 56 -31.38 -13.37 -5.45
N LYS A 57 -31.34 -14.14 -6.53
CA LYS A 57 -32.08 -15.41 -6.66
C LYS A 57 -31.29 -16.62 -6.17
N ALA A 58 -29.96 -16.56 -6.27
CA ALA A 58 -29.03 -17.58 -5.86
C ALA A 58 -27.73 -16.94 -5.40
N LEU A 59 -26.94 -17.64 -4.60
CA LEU A 59 -25.63 -17.19 -4.13
C LEU A 59 -24.54 -17.65 -5.12
N TYR A 60 -23.46 -16.88 -5.24
CA TYR A 60 -22.27 -17.40 -5.88
C TYR A 60 -21.70 -18.58 -5.09
N SER A 61 -21.06 -19.54 -5.76
CA SER A 61 -20.53 -20.76 -5.12
C SER A 61 -19.64 -20.46 -3.91
N HIS A 62 -18.74 -19.49 -4.00
CA HIS A 62 -17.87 -19.08 -2.88
C HIS A 62 -18.63 -18.41 -1.72
N GLN A 63 -19.73 -17.69 -2.00
CA GLN A 63 -20.57 -17.08 -0.96
C GLN A 63 -21.33 -18.17 -0.18
N ARG A 64 -21.86 -19.17 -0.88
CA ARG A 64 -22.53 -20.31 -0.25
C ARG A 64 -21.53 -21.13 0.56
N GLN A 65 -20.36 -21.44 0.03
CA GLN A 65 -19.30 -22.15 0.73
C GLN A 65 -18.88 -21.40 2.00
N ALA A 66 -18.68 -20.07 1.95
CA ALA A 66 -18.35 -19.25 3.12
C ALA A 66 -19.42 -19.34 4.20
N TYR A 67 -20.69 -19.26 3.82
CA TYR A 67 -21.81 -19.38 4.77
C TYR A 67 -21.79 -20.76 5.47
N ASP A 68 -21.64 -21.84 4.72
CA ASP A 68 -21.65 -23.20 5.26
C ASP A 68 -20.47 -23.44 6.23
N LEU A 69 -19.25 -23.03 5.86
CA LEU A 69 -18.04 -23.19 6.68
C LEU A 69 -18.09 -22.35 7.98
N VAL A 70 -18.56 -21.11 7.88
CA VAL A 70 -18.71 -20.26 9.08
C VAL A 70 -19.74 -20.86 10.07
N ARG A 71 -20.81 -21.44 9.57
CA ARG A 71 -21.78 -22.14 10.40
C ARG A 71 -21.25 -23.40 11.07
N GLN A 72 -20.26 -24.05 10.45
CA GLN A 72 -19.54 -25.17 11.04
C GLN A 72 -18.51 -24.73 12.10
N GLY A 73 -18.37 -23.44 12.37
CA GLY A 73 -17.41 -22.91 13.33
C GLY A 73 -15.99 -22.75 12.81
N GLN A 74 -15.74 -22.88 11.50
CA GLN A 74 -14.41 -22.79 10.92
C GLN A 74 -14.00 -21.35 10.71
N HIS A 75 -12.74 -21.02 11.01
CA HIS A 75 -12.12 -19.78 10.54
C HIS A 75 -11.93 -19.88 9.03
N ILE A 76 -12.27 -18.82 8.31
CA ILE A 76 -12.18 -18.79 6.83
C ILE A 76 -11.40 -17.60 6.32
N CYS A 77 -10.76 -17.78 5.16
CA CYS A 77 -10.16 -16.72 4.38
C CYS A 77 -10.69 -16.77 2.94
N VAL A 78 -11.42 -15.74 2.52
CA VAL A 78 -11.98 -15.63 1.17
C VAL A 78 -11.05 -14.79 0.31
N VAL A 79 -10.45 -15.39 -0.71
CA VAL A 79 -9.48 -14.75 -1.60
C VAL A 79 -10.02 -14.83 -3.03
N THR A 80 -10.78 -13.84 -3.42
CA THR A 80 -11.39 -13.76 -4.74
C THR A 80 -11.17 -12.38 -5.36
N PRO A 81 -11.22 -12.23 -6.69
CA PRO A 81 -11.00 -10.95 -7.36
C PRO A 81 -11.87 -9.81 -6.81
N THR A 82 -11.45 -8.58 -7.08
CA THR A 82 -12.24 -7.39 -6.73
C THR A 82 -13.62 -7.48 -7.41
N ALA A 83 -14.66 -6.99 -6.73
CA ALA A 83 -16.06 -7.01 -7.21
C ALA A 83 -16.71 -8.40 -7.34
N SER A 84 -16.14 -9.45 -6.76
CA SER A 84 -16.74 -10.81 -6.71
C SER A 84 -17.87 -10.94 -5.67
N GLY A 85 -18.16 -9.91 -4.87
CA GLY A 85 -19.18 -9.94 -3.83
C GLY A 85 -18.73 -10.60 -2.52
N LYS A 86 -17.45 -10.45 -2.15
CA LYS A 86 -16.87 -10.92 -0.87
C LYS A 86 -17.66 -10.47 0.37
N THR A 87 -18.22 -9.27 0.33
CA THR A 87 -19.04 -8.71 1.42
C THR A 87 -20.15 -9.65 1.87
N MET A 88 -20.78 -10.37 0.92
CA MET A 88 -21.83 -11.33 1.24
C MET A 88 -21.29 -12.55 2.00
N CYS A 89 -20.01 -12.93 1.78
CA CYS A 89 -19.39 -14.07 2.43
C CYS A 89 -19.31 -13.93 3.96
N TYR A 90 -19.16 -12.71 4.47
CA TYR A 90 -19.14 -12.46 5.90
C TYR A 90 -20.46 -11.85 6.43
N ASN A 91 -21.16 -11.02 5.67
CA ASN A 91 -22.42 -10.45 6.12
C ASN A 91 -23.52 -11.50 6.31
N LEU A 92 -23.65 -12.41 5.36
CA LEU A 92 -24.73 -13.38 5.41
C LEU A 92 -24.70 -14.26 6.67
N PRO A 93 -23.58 -14.95 7.01
CA PRO A 93 -23.51 -15.78 8.21
C PRO A 93 -23.59 -14.97 9.51
N VAL A 94 -22.99 -13.76 9.55
CA VAL A 94 -23.01 -12.92 10.77
C VAL A 94 -24.42 -12.37 11.04
N LEU A 95 -25.10 -11.84 10.02
CA LEU A 95 -26.46 -11.33 10.17
C LEU A 95 -27.45 -12.45 10.52
N ASP A 96 -27.30 -13.64 9.89
CA ASP A 96 -28.12 -14.81 10.22
C ASP A 96 -27.97 -15.22 11.68
N ALA A 97 -26.73 -15.26 12.18
CA ALA A 97 -26.47 -15.60 13.57
C ALA A 97 -27.03 -14.57 14.55
N ILE A 98 -26.89 -13.27 14.27
CA ILE A 98 -27.43 -12.19 15.11
C ILE A 98 -28.97 -12.21 15.15
N LEU A 99 -29.61 -12.49 14.02
CA LEU A 99 -31.07 -12.59 13.95
C LEU A 99 -31.64 -13.82 14.66
N LYS A 100 -30.90 -14.93 14.68
CA LYS A 100 -31.27 -16.14 15.40
C LYS A 100 -30.99 -16.03 16.90
N HIS A 101 -29.99 -15.23 17.31
CA HIS A 101 -29.54 -15.11 18.70
C HIS A 101 -29.16 -13.67 19.03
N GLU A 102 -30.05 -12.93 19.69
CA GLU A 102 -29.88 -11.49 20.00
C GLU A 102 -28.62 -11.14 20.82
N GLY A 103 -28.05 -12.10 21.56
CA GLY A 103 -26.86 -11.92 22.39
C GLY A 103 -25.56 -11.85 21.60
N ILE A 104 -25.54 -12.28 20.34
CA ILE A 104 -24.31 -12.33 19.52
C ILE A 104 -23.88 -10.93 19.12
N ARG A 105 -22.57 -10.68 19.21
CA ARG A 105 -21.90 -9.46 18.73
C ARG A 105 -20.79 -9.80 17.77
N ALA A 106 -20.52 -8.85 16.86
CA ALA A 106 -19.46 -8.95 15.87
C ALA A 106 -18.62 -7.66 15.83
N LEU A 107 -17.32 -7.84 15.57
CA LEU A 107 -16.37 -6.77 15.36
C LEU A 107 -15.86 -6.83 13.91
N TYR A 108 -16.05 -5.76 13.16
CA TYR A 108 -15.63 -5.63 11.77
C TYR A 108 -14.46 -4.68 11.70
N ILE A 109 -13.38 -5.10 11.03
CA ILE A 109 -12.12 -4.36 10.94
C ILE A 109 -11.82 -4.07 9.47
N PHE A 110 -11.77 -2.78 9.14
CA PHE A 110 -11.47 -2.27 7.81
C PHE A 110 -10.22 -1.40 7.83
N PRO A 111 -9.41 -1.38 6.75
CA PRO A 111 -8.20 -0.57 6.71
C PRO A 111 -8.49 0.93 6.62
N THR A 112 -9.67 1.34 6.16
CA THR A 112 -10.04 2.75 5.98
C THR A 112 -11.42 3.08 6.52
N LYS A 113 -11.62 4.36 6.92
CA LYS A 113 -12.91 4.88 7.38
C LYS A 113 -13.99 4.83 6.28
N ALA A 114 -13.62 5.06 5.02
CA ALA A 114 -14.56 5.05 3.91
C ALA A 114 -15.21 3.67 3.74
N LEU A 115 -14.39 2.61 3.71
CA LEU A 115 -14.88 1.23 3.65
C LEU A 115 -15.80 0.88 4.84
N ALA A 116 -15.46 1.36 6.05
CA ALA A 116 -16.27 1.16 7.23
C ALA A 116 -17.66 1.81 7.10
N GLN A 117 -17.74 3.01 6.52
CA GLN A 117 -19.01 3.72 6.28
C GLN A 117 -19.85 3.02 5.20
N ASP A 118 -19.24 2.62 4.09
CA ASP A 118 -19.93 1.88 3.03
C ASP A 118 -20.49 0.55 3.56
N GLN A 119 -19.72 -0.14 4.40
CA GLN A 119 -20.16 -1.38 5.04
C GLN A 119 -21.37 -1.17 5.98
N LEU A 120 -21.37 -0.09 6.76
CA LEU A 120 -22.52 0.25 7.60
C LEU A 120 -23.75 0.51 6.74
N ALA A 121 -23.62 1.30 5.68
CA ALA A 121 -24.72 1.59 4.76
C ALA A 121 -25.30 0.31 4.11
N GLU A 122 -24.43 -0.66 3.73
CA GLU A 122 -24.86 -1.95 3.19
C GLU A 122 -25.65 -2.80 4.20
N ILE A 123 -25.23 -2.81 5.48
CA ILE A 123 -25.96 -3.49 6.57
C ILE A 123 -27.31 -2.81 6.82
N GLU A 124 -27.37 -1.48 6.84
CA GLU A 124 -28.59 -0.72 7.02
C GLU A 124 -29.57 -0.94 5.87
N ASP A 125 -29.08 -0.92 4.61
CA ASP A 125 -29.92 -1.21 3.45
C ASP A 125 -30.46 -2.65 3.49
N THR A 126 -29.61 -3.62 3.79
CA THR A 126 -30.02 -5.03 3.93
C THR A 126 -31.08 -5.19 5.03
N SER A 127 -30.91 -4.50 6.16
CA SER A 127 -31.87 -4.50 7.27
C SER A 127 -33.20 -3.91 6.85
N LYS A 128 -33.19 -2.78 6.12
CA LYS A 128 -34.39 -2.13 5.58
C LYS A 128 -35.12 -3.04 4.60
N GLN A 129 -34.40 -3.67 3.66
CA GLN A 129 -34.98 -4.58 2.69
C GLN A 129 -35.60 -5.83 3.35
N GLY A 130 -34.98 -6.34 4.41
CA GLY A 130 -35.48 -7.47 5.17
C GLY A 130 -36.53 -7.17 6.22
N GLY A 131 -36.80 -5.88 6.54
CA GLY A 131 -37.73 -5.45 7.57
C GLY A 131 -37.26 -5.78 8.99
N PHE A 132 -35.98 -5.90 9.26
CA PHE A 132 -35.40 -6.16 10.57
C PHE A 132 -34.50 -5.00 11.03
N LYS A 133 -34.08 -5.01 12.30
CA LYS A 133 -33.17 -4.00 12.84
C LYS A 133 -31.93 -4.65 13.39
N ILE A 134 -30.77 -4.25 12.86
CA ILE A 134 -29.43 -4.54 13.42
C ILE A 134 -28.85 -3.22 13.93
N ARG A 135 -28.34 -3.23 15.15
CA ARG A 135 -27.65 -2.07 15.73
C ARG A 135 -26.17 -2.09 15.34
N GLY A 136 -25.90 -1.63 14.11
CA GLY A 136 -24.56 -1.40 13.58
C GLY A 136 -24.05 0.01 13.88
N PHE A 137 -22.79 0.15 14.20
CA PHE A 137 -22.14 1.44 14.44
C PHE A 137 -20.73 1.45 13.86
N THR A 138 -20.38 2.52 13.15
CA THR A 138 -18.96 2.84 12.92
C THR A 138 -18.37 3.44 14.19
N PHE A 139 -17.16 3.03 14.52
CA PHE A 139 -16.40 3.56 15.65
C PHE A 139 -15.01 3.98 15.17
N ASP A 140 -14.89 5.26 14.84
CA ASP A 140 -13.70 5.91 14.29
C ASP A 140 -13.46 7.29 14.93
N GLY A 141 -12.43 8.01 14.48
CA GLY A 141 -12.09 9.34 14.99
C GLY A 141 -13.22 10.37 14.82
N ASP A 142 -14.05 10.21 13.78
CA ASP A 142 -15.12 11.15 13.43
C ASP A 142 -16.46 10.83 14.12
N THR A 143 -16.54 9.71 14.84
CA THR A 143 -17.76 9.26 15.51
C THR A 143 -18.11 10.17 16.69
N PRO A 144 -19.30 10.84 16.72
CA PRO A 144 -19.73 11.71 17.82
C PRO A 144 -19.80 11.00 19.17
N ALA A 145 -19.53 11.72 20.26
CA ALA A 145 -19.51 11.17 21.62
C ALA A 145 -20.80 10.43 22.02
N SER A 146 -21.97 10.94 21.61
CA SER A 146 -23.28 10.32 21.85
C SER A 146 -23.41 8.97 21.15
N LYS A 147 -22.96 8.86 19.90
CA LYS A 147 -22.93 7.60 19.14
C LYS A 147 -21.92 6.61 19.71
N ARG A 148 -20.76 7.09 20.19
CA ARG A 148 -19.75 6.24 20.86
C ARG A 148 -20.32 5.54 22.10
N ARG A 149 -21.14 6.23 22.92
CA ARG A 149 -21.81 5.63 24.07
C ARG A 149 -22.79 4.55 23.63
N LEU A 150 -23.65 4.86 22.66
CA LEU A 150 -24.65 3.91 22.14
C LEU A 150 -23.98 2.65 21.54
N ALA A 151 -22.90 2.81 20.79
CA ALA A 151 -22.14 1.70 20.23
C ALA A 151 -21.67 0.72 21.32
N ARG A 152 -21.11 1.22 22.43
CA ARG A 152 -20.67 0.39 23.56
C ARG A 152 -21.82 -0.34 24.24
N GLU A 153 -22.92 0.35 24.47
CA GLU A 153 -24.05 -0.18 25.25
C GLU A 153 -24.91 -1.17 24.45
N THR A 154 -25.18 -0.85 23.18
CA THR A 154 -26.22 -1.54 22.40
C THR A 154 -25.72 -2.14 21.07
N GLY A 155 -24.52 -1.81 20.61
CA GLY A 155 -24.01 -2.23 19.31
C GLY A 155 -23.92 -3.75 19.18
N GLN A 156 -24.54 -4.32 18.16
CA GLN A 156 -24.43 -5.73 17.79
C GLN A 156 -23.28 -5.92 16.79
N ILE A 157 -23.10 -4.97 15.89
CA ILE A 157 -21.96 -4.92 14.98
C ILE A 157 -21.19 -3.61 15.21
N ILE A 158 -19.93 -3.72 15.58
CA ILE A 158 -19.02 -2.59 15.70
C ILE A 158 -18.07 -2.62 14.53
N ILE A 159 -18.08 -1.57 13.71
CA ILE A 159 -17.22 -1.43 12.52
C ILE A 159 -16.14 -0.41 12.84
N THR A 160 -14.89 -0.81 12.77
CA THR A 160 -13.76 0.03 13.18
C THR A 160 -12.53 -0.23 12.29
N ASN A 161 -11.43 0.42 12.62
CA ASN A 161 -10.13 0.18 11.99
C ASN A 161 -9.09 -0.25 13.05
N PRO A 162 -7.92 -0.78 12.61
CA PRO A 162 -6.89 -1.21 13.55
C PRO A 162 -6.42 -0.11 14.51
N ASP A 163 -6.32 1.14 14.04
CA ASP A 163 -5.86 2.28 14.84
C ASP A 163 -6.81 2.54 16.01
N MET A 164 -8.12 2.54 15.75
CA MET A 164 -9.12 2.73 16.80
C MET A 164 -9.24 1.53 17.73
N LEU A 165 -9.07 0.31 17.21
CA LEU A 165 -9.00 -0.89 18.04
C LEU A 165 -7.82 -0.79 19.02
N HIS A 166 -6.65 -0.39 18.51
CA HIS A 166 -5.41 -0.20 19.26
C HIS A 166 -5.51 0.87 20.34
N GLN A 167 -6.02 2.07 19.99
CA GLN A 167 -5.95 3.25 20.87
C GLN A 167 -7.20 3.45 21.75
N ALA A 168 -8.39 3.06 21.27
CA ALA A 168 -9.65 3.45 21.92
C ALA A 168 -10.49 2.28 22.43
N ILE A 169 -10.29 1.07 21.93
CA ILE A 169 -11.10 -0.10 22.32
C ILE A 169 -10.33 -0.98 23.31
N LEU A 170 -9.18 -1.53 22.91
CA LEU A 170 -8.42 -2.47 23.75
C LEU A 170 -7.95 -1.86 25.06
N PRO A 171 -7.32 -0.67 25.13
CA PRO A 171 -6.89 -0.06 26.39
C PRO A 171 -8.04 0.28 27.34
N HIS A 172 -9.25 0.41 26.78
CA HIS A 172 -10.46 0.73 27.53
C HIS A 172 -11.45 -0.44 27.56
N HIS A 173 -10.97 -1.67 27.45
CA HIS A 173 -11.79 -2.89 27.40
C HIS A 173 -12.84 -3.02 28.50
N PRO A 174 -12.68 -2.51 29.76
CA PRO A 174 -13.75 -2.58 30.76
C PRO A 174 -15.01 -1.84 30.34
N ARG A 175 -14.90 -0.74 29.56
CA ARG A 175 -16.03 -0.03 28.98
C ARG A 175 -16.70 -0.80 27.82
N TRP A 176 -16.03 -1.82 27.29
CA TRP A 176 -16.46 -2.69 26.21
C TRP A 176 -16.76 -4.12 26.65
N ALA A 177 -16.86 -4.37 27.97
CA ALA A 177 -17.04 -5.71 28.53
C ALA A 177 -18.22 -6.47 27.89
N LYS A 178 -19.33 -5.77 27.59
CA LYS A 178 -20.49 -6.38 26.90
C LYS A 178 -20.15 -6.84 25.47
N LEU A 179 -19.30 -6.11 24.74
CA LEU A 179 -18.83 -6.53 23.43
C LEU A 179 -17.97 -7.79 23.55
N PHE A 180 -16.93 -7.73 24.40
CA PHE A 180 -15.98 -8.82 24.51
C PHE A 180 -16.58 -10.11 25.07
N ALA A 181 -17.50 -10.02 26.05
CA ALA A 181 -18.17 -11.20 26.60
C ALA A 181 -19.10 -11.92 25.60
N SER A 182 -19.59 -11.22 24.57
CA SER A 182 -20.53 -11.75 23.57
C SER A 182 -19.96 -11.79 22.16
N LEU A 183 -18.66 -11.53 22.01
CA LEU A 183 -18.01 -11.45 20.70
C LEU A 183 -17.91 -12.83 20.07
N LYS A 184 -18.70 -13.06 19.04
CA LYS A 184 -18.75 -14.34 18.29
C LYS A 184 -17.92 -14.28 17.02
N TYR A 185 -17.89 -13.14 16.33
CA TYR A 185 -17.23 -13.00 15.03
C TYR A 185 -16.30 -11.79 15.00
N VAL A 186 -15.11 -11.99 14.44
CA VAL A 186 -14.19 -10.93 14.03
C VAL A 186 -14.02 -11.01 12.51
N VAL A 187 -14.56 -10.00 11.81
CA VAL A 187 -14.44 -9.87 10.36
C VAL A 187 -13.26 -8.96 10.06
N VAL A 188 -12.34 -9.41 9.20
CA VAL A 188 -11.17 -8.64 8.76
C VAL A 188 -11.25 -8.52 7.23
N ASP A 189 -11.59 -7.36 6.73
CA ASP A 189 -11.67 -7.13 5.30
C ASP A 189 -10.40 -6.49 4.74
N GLU A 190 -10.18 -6.70 3.44
CA GLU A 190 -8.99 -6.25 2.72
C GLU A 190 -7.67 -6.67 3.42
N MET A 191 -7.60 -7.93 3.87
CA MET A 191 -6.49 -8.50 4.66
C MET A 191 -5.12 -8.26 4.01
N HIS A 192 -5.03 -8.26 2.69
CA HIS A 192 -3.80 -8.00 1.94
C HIS A 192 -3.17 -6.61 2.19
N ASN A 193 -3.92 -5.67 2.77
CA ASN A 193 -3.39 -4.37 3.19
C ASN A 193 -2.59 -4.44 4.49
N TYR A 194 -2.78 -5.51 5.27
CA TYR A 194 -2.04 -5.73 6.52
C TYR A 194 -0.73 -6.44 6.23
N ARG A 195 0.21 -5.75 5.61
CA ARG A 195 1.56 -6.23 5.26
C ARG A 195 2.61 -5.29 5.81
N GLY A 196 3.88 -5.72 5.78
CA GLY A 196 5.01 -4.94 6.27
C GLY A 196 4.87 -4.58 7.75
N VAL A 197 5.33 -3.40 8.13
CA VAL A 197 5.24 -2.87 9.52
C VAL A 197 3.80 -2.75 9.97
N PHE A 198 2.92 -2.22 9.11
CA PHE A 198 1.51 -2.08 9.45
C PHE A 198 0.87 -3.42 9.80
N GLY A 199 1.10 -4.45 8.97
CA GLY A 199 0.61 -5.80 9.23
C GLY A 199 1.21 -6.41 10.51
N SER A 200 2.49 -6.18 10.79
CA SER A 200 3.18 -6.64 12.00
C SER A 200 2.58 -6.02 13.27
N HIS A 201 2.25 -4.72 13.23
CA HIS A 201 1.52 -4.06 14.31
C HIS A 201 0.10 -4.62 14.46
N VAL A 202 -0.64 -4.79 13.35
CA VAL A 202 -2.02 -5.31 13.37
C VAL A 202 -2.07 -6.73 13.94
N ALA A 203 -1.11 -7.59 13.60
CA ALA A 203 -0.99 -8.92 14.20
C ALA A 203 -0.87 -8.86 15.73
N ASN A 204 -0.05 -7.95 16.25
CA ASN A 204 0.07 -7.73 17.68
C ASN A 204 -1.19 -7.10 18.31
N VAL A 205 -1.92 -6.26 17.57
CA VAL A 205 -3.24 -5.79 18.01
C VAL A 205 -4.22 -6.97 18.14
N PHE A 206 -4.19 -7.93 17.21
CA PHE A 206 -5.03 -9.12 17.28
C PHE A 206 -4.60 -10.10 18.41
N ARG A 207 -3.30 -10.23 18.68
CA ARG A 207 -2.81 -10.96 19.87
C ARG A 207 -3.39 -10.38 21.17
N ARG A 208 -3.40 -9.04 21.29
CA ARG A 208 -4.00 -8.33 22.43
C ARG A 208 -5.51 -8.50 22.46
N LEU A 209 -6.20 -8.40 21.32
CA LEU A 209 -7.63 -8.65 21.19
C LEU A 209 -8.02 -10.04 21.69
N ARG A 210 -7.30 -11.09 21.25
CA ARG A 210 -7.54 -12.47 21.69
C ARG A 210 -7.32 -12.63 23.20
N ARG A 211 -6.28 -12.01 23.75
CA ARG A 211 -6.00 -12.03 25.19
C ARG A 211 -7.15 -11.41 26.00
N ILE A 212 -7.69 -10.29 25.54
CA ILE A 212 -8.85 -9.64 26.17
C ILE A 212 -10.11 -10.50 26.00
N CYS A 213 -10.38 -11.04 24.82
CA CYS A 213 -11.51 -11.94 24.59
C CYS A 213 -11.46 -13.15 25.53
N SER A 214 -10.31 -13.80 25.66
CA SER A 214 -10.10 -14.92 26.59
C SER A 214 -10.37 -14.53 28.04
N PHE A 215 -9.94 -13.31 28.45
CA PHE A 215 -10.23 -12.79 29.80
C PHE A 215 -11.75 -12.67 30.07
N TYR A 216 -12.56 -12.30 29.04
CA TYR A 216 -14.02 -12.23 29.16
C TYR A 216 -14.73 -13.55 28.82
N GLY A 217 -13.99 -14.65 28.58
CA GLY A 217 -14.54 -15.97 28.29
C GLY A 217 -15.05 -16.15 26.86
N ALA A 218 -14.67 -15.29 25.93
CA ALA A 218 -15.03 -15.38 24.52
C ALA A 218 -13.86 -15.94 23.69
N ASN A 219 -14.20 -16.72 22.66
CA ASN A 219 -13.28 -17.17 21.62
C ASN A 219 -13.90 -16.89 20.24
N PRO A 220 -13.66 -15.70 19.65
CA PRO A 220 -14.31 -15.30 18.43
C PRO A 220 -13.77 -16.05 17.21
N GLN A 221 -14.68 -16.36 16.30
CA GLN A 221 -14.38 -16.92 14.99
C GLN A 221 -13.93 -15.80 14.02
N PHE A 222 -12.81 -16.01 13.31
CA PHE A 222 -12.30 -15.08 12.32
C PHE A 222 -12.87 -15.38 10.94
N ILE A 223 -13.33 -14.34 10.25
CA ILE A 223 -13.78 -14.36 8.87
C ILE A 223 -12.96 -13.31 8.11
N LEU A 224 -12.02 -13.76 7.28
CA LEU A 224 -11.08 -12.91 6.58
C LEU A 224 -11.48 -12.78 5.12
N ALA A 225 -11.35 -11.58 4.56
CA ALA A 225 -11.54 -11.35 3.13
C ALA A 225 -10.33 -10.60 2.55
N SER A 226 -9.88 -11.01 1.38
CA SER A 226 -8.70 -10.47 0.71
C SER A 226 -8.89 -10.39 -0.79
N ALA A 227 -8.17 -9.48 -1.45
CA ALA A 227 -7.84 -9.65 -2.85
C ALA A 227 -6.81 -10.78 -3.01
N THR A 228 -6.52 -11.16 -4.24
CA THR A 228 -5.57 -12.25 -4.54
C THR A 228 -4.16 -11.87 -4.10
N ILE A 229 -3.54 -12.74 -3.31
CA ILE A 229 -2.14 -12.69 -2.85
C ILE A 229 -1.56 -14.10 -2.90
N ALA A 230 -0.22 -14.24 -2.92
CA ALA A 230 0.44 -15.54 -3.04
C ALA A 230 0.33 -16.42 -1.78
N ASN A 231 0.34 -15.81 -0.58
CA ASN A 231 0.40 -16.53 0.70
C ASN A 231 -0.78 -16.23 1.65
N PRO A 232 -2.04 -16.39 1.24
CA PRO A 232 -3.19 -15.96 2.06
C PRO A 232 -3.34 -16.75 3.36
N LYS A 233 -3.03 -18.05 3.36
CA LYS A 233 -3.10 -18.89 4.59
C LYS A 233 -2.04 -18.49 5.60
N GLU A 234 -0.81 -18.29 5.14
CA GLU A 234 0.31 -17.87 5.98
C GLU A 234 0.06 -16.49 6.59
N LEU A 235 -0.37 -15.52 5.76
CA LEU A 235 -0.71 -14.20 6.27
C LEU A 235 -1.85 -14.26 7.28
N ALA A 236 -2.90 -15.03 7.02
CA ALA A 236 -4.03 -15.20 7.94
C ALA A 236 -3.57 -15.79 9.28
N LEU A 237 -2.73 -16.83 9.25
CA LEU A 237 -2.16 -17.45 10.45
C LEU A 237 -1.29 -16.45 11.24
N ASN A 238 -0.39 -15.75 10.57
CA ASN A 238 0.50 -14.78 11.21
C ASN A 238 -0.25 -13.58 11.79
N LEU A 239 -1.36 -13.14 11.15
CA LEU A 239 -2.20 -12.05 11.65
C LEU A 239 -3.06 -12.48 12.85
N THR A 240 -3.72 -13.62 12.76
CA THR A 240 -4.75 -14.01 13.74
C THR A 240 -4.28 -15.02 14.76
N GLY A 241 -3.23 -15.80 14.43
CA GLY A 241 -2.79 -16.96 15.21
C GLY A 241 -3.75 -18.15 15.08
N GLU A 242 -4.60 -18.20 14.05
CA GLU A 242 -5.56 -19.27 13.80
C GLU A 242 -5.39 -19.81 12.37
N GLU A 243 -5.48 -21.13 12.23
CA GLU A 243 -5.56 -21.76 10.92
C GLU A 243 -6.90 -21.47 10.25
N VAL A 244 -6.88 -21.21 8.94
CA VAL A 244 -8.06 -20.85 8.19
C VAL A 244 -8.32 -21.81 7.04
N THR A 245 -9.60 -22.04 6.74
CA THR A 245 -10.02 -22.70 5.49
C THR A 245 -10.05 -21.64 4.38
N LEU A 246 -9.27 -21.90 3.31
CA LEU A 246 -9.16 -21.01 2.16
C LEU A 246 -10.32 -21.23 1.19
N ILE A 247 -10.92 -20.12 0.73
CA ILE A 247 -11.90 -20.09 -0.37
C ILE A 247 -11.31 -19.17 -1.46
N ASP A 248 -10.74 -19.76 -2.51
CA ASP A 248 -10.02 -19.07 -3.59
C ASP A 248 -10.70 -19.19 -4.97
N GLN A 249 -11.70 -20.06 -5.09
CA GLN A 249 -12.45 -20.23 -6.33
C GLN A 249 -13.62 -19.25 -6.40
N SER A 250 -13.51 -18.25 -7.28
CA SER A 250 -14.60 -17.29 -7.47
C SER A 250 -15.72 -17.88 -8.30
N GLY A 251 -16.95 -17.83 -7.78
CA GLY A 251 -18.18 -18.13 -8.53
C GLY A 251 -18.85 -16.90 -9.15
N ALA A 252 -18.25 -15.72 -9.02
CA ALA A 252 -18.83 -14.52 -9.61
C ALA A 252 -18.61 -14.46 -11.13
N PRO A 253 -19.59 -13.97 -11.92
CA PRO A 253 -19.38 -13.71 -13.34
C PRO A 253 -18.37 -12.60 -13.56
N THR A 254 -17.59 -12.68 -14.63
CA THR A 254 -16.71 -11.61 -15.07
C THR A 254 -17.23 -10.96 -16.35
N SER A 255 -17.09 -9.65 -16.45
CA SER A 255 -17.41 -8.91 -17.67
C SER A 255 -16.22 -8.91 -18.64
N GLU A 256 -16.52 -8.70 -19.92
CA GLU A 256 -15.49 -8.56 -20.97
C GLU A 256 -14.54 -7.38 -20.66
N LYS A 257 -13.22 -7.62 -20.80
CA LYS A 257 -12.21 -6.60 -20.54
C LYS A 257 -11.07 -6.64 -21.55
N ASP A 258 -10.73 -5.49 -22.11
CA ASP A 258 -9.49 -5.28 -22.84
C ASP A 258 -8.42 -4.76 -21.86
N PHE A 259 -7.26 -5.41 -21.82
CA PHE A 259 -6.10 -4.96 -21.05
C PHE A 259 -4.96 -4.59 -22.02
N ILE A 260 -4.53 -3.34 -21.97
CA ILE A 260 -3.57 -2.77 -22.93
C ILE A 260 -2.29 -2.40 -22.17
N PHE A 261 -1.16 -2.90 -22.65
CA PHE A 261 0.17 -2.48 -22.23
C PHE A 261 0.70 -1.45 -23.20
N TYR A 262 1.17 -0.29 -22.69
CA TYR A 262 1.56 0.85 -23.47
C TYR A 262 2.92 1.39 -23.02
N ASP A 263 3.92 1.41 -23.92
CA ASP A 263 5.24 2.01 -23.68
C ASP A 263 5.39 3.31 -24.50
N PRO A 264 5.28 4.49 -23.89
CA PRO A 264 5.43 5.77 -24.59
C PRO A 264 6.85 6.02 -25.12
N ALA A 265 7.85 5.24 -24.67
CA ALA A 265 9.24 5.31 -25.11
C ALA A 265 9.66 4.10 -25.96
N GLY A 266 8.69 3.35 -26.51
CA GLY A 266 8.96 2.15 -27.32
C GLY A 266 9.83 2.44 -28.54
N PRO A 267 10.42 1.38 -29.16
CA PRO A 267 11.39 1.53 -30.26
C PRO A 267 10.83 2.19 -31.50
N HIS A 268 9.52 2.21 -31.65
CA HIS A 268 8.79 2.82 -32.78
C HIS A 268 8.16 4.18 -32.44
N ALA A 269 8.39 4.71 -31.22
CA ALA A 269 7.89 6.01 -30.85
C ALA A 269 8.72 7.13 -31.52
N ASP A 270 8.04 8.00 -32.27
CA ASP A 270 8.66 9.24 -32.78
C ASP A 270 9.22 10.06 -31.61
N ASN A 271 10.30 10.83 -31.84
CA ASN A 271 10.91 11.68 -30.82
C ASN A 271 9.90 12.66 -30.18
N ALA A 272 8.86 13.07 -30.92
CA ALA A 272 7.75 13.86 -30.42
C ALA A 272 6.79 13.08 -29.50
N MET A 273 6.88 11.75 -29.43
CA MET A 273 6.05 10.88 -28.60
C MET A 273 6.74 10.37 -27.32
N LYS A 274 8.00 10.66 -27.12
CA LYS A 274 8.76 10.31 -25.89
C LYS A 274 8.30 11.17 -24.71
N HIS A 275 7.00 11.15 -24.43
CA HIS A 275 6.42 11.82 -23.28
C HIS A 275 6.47 10.90 -22.05
N GLY A 276 6.55 11.50 -20.85
CA GLY A 276 6.42 10.75 -19.59
C GLY A 276 5.03 10.10 -19.45
N ALA A 277 4.92 9.08 -18.60
CA ALA A 277 3.67 8.34 -18.36
C ALA A 277 2.47 9.25 -18.05
N ILE A 278 2.67 10.33 -17.31
CA ILE A 278 1.61 11.31 -16.92
C ILE A 278 1.02 12.00 -18.14
N THR A 279 1.87 12.51 -19.02
CA THR A 279 1.41 13.19 -20.25
C THR A 279 0.74 12.22 -21.22
N ALA A 280 1.28 10.99 -21.36
CA ALA A 280 0.66 9.93 -22.15
C ALA A 280 -0.71 9.54 -21.58
N ALA A 281 -0.82 9.38 -20.27
CA ALA A 281 -2.07 9.05 -19.58
C ALA A 281 -3.13 10.14 -19.79
N ALA A 282 -2.76 11.41 -19.61
CA ALA A 282 -3.68 12.53 -19.85
C ALA A 282 -4.18 12.56 -21.30
N ARG A 283 -3.29 12.39 -22.28
CA ARG A 283 -3.65 12.36 -23.71
C ARG A 283 -4.59 11.20 -24.05
N ILE A 284 -4.33 10.01 -23.53
CA ILE A 284 -5.18 8.84 -23.77
C ILE A 284 -6.52 9.01 -23.06
N ALA A 285 -6.52 9.45 -21.79
CA ALA A 285 -7.73 9.68 -21.00
C ALA A 285 -8.67 10.70 -21.66
N THR A 286 -8.13 11.78 -22.24
CA THR A 286 -8.90 12.81 -22.93
C THR A 286 -9.75 12.22 -24.08
N ARG A 287 -9.29 11.14 -24.76
CA ARG A 287 -10.09 10.47 -25.82
C ARG A 287 -11.37 9.82 -25.27
N PHE A 288 -11.33 9.30 -24.04
CA PHE A 288 -12.49 8.71 -23.37
C PHE A 288 -13.38 9.80 -22.74
N ILE A 289 -12.77 10.72 -21.99
CA ILE A 289 -13.45 11.79 -21.25
C ILE A 289 -14.23 12.70 -22.17
N ASN A 290 -13.66 13.10 -23.32
CA ASN A 290 -14.35 13.94 -24.32
C ASN A 290 -15.56 13.26 -24.97
N LYS A 291 -15.69 11.94 -24.86
CA LYS A 291 -16.86 11.16 -25.27
C LYS A 291 -17.77 10.78 -24.09
N ASN A 292 -17.59 11.45 -22.96
CA ASN A 292 -18.37 11.25 -21.73
C ASN A 292 -18.28 9.81 -21.17
N ILE A 293 -17.12 9.14 -21.37
CA ILE A 293 -16.81 7.84 -20.79
C ILE A 293 -16.12 8.09 -19.45
N GLN A 294 -16.72 7.57 -18.35
CA GLN A 294 -16.16 7.70 -17.02
C GLN A 294 -14.80 6.99 -16.93
N THR A 295 -13.75 7.80 -16.73
CA THR A 295 -12.36 7.33 -16.78
C THR A 295 -11.63 7.66 -15.48
N LEU A 296 -11.04 6.64 -14.87
CA LEU A 296 -10.18 6.77 -13.68
C LEU A 296 -8.71 6.62 -14.11
N ILE A 297 -7.90 7.58 -13.70
CA ILE A 297 -6.46 7.57 -13.97
C ILE A 297 -5.73 7.44 -12.64
N PHE A 298 -5.01 6.33 -12.45
CA PHE A 298 -4.14 6.14 -11.30
C PHE A 298 -2.76 6.72 -11.52
N SER A 299 -2.20 7.32 -10.46
CA SER A 299 -0.84 7.85 -10.43
C SER A 299 -0.13 7.47 -9.14
N ARG A 300 1.21 7.40 -9.17
CA ARG A 300 2.03 6.91 -8.06
C ARG A 300 2.31 7.96 -6.97
N SER A 301 2.07 9.24 -7.26
CA SER A 301 2.35 10.31 -6.30
C SER A 301 1.23 11.34 -6.27
N ARG A 302 1.14 12.05 -5.14
CA ARG A 302 0.19 13.16 -4.96
C ARG A 302 0.41 14.27 -6.00
N MET A 303 1.69 14.59 -6.27
CA MET A 303 2.06 15.58 -7.30
C MET A 303 1.60 15.14 -8.69
N ALA A 304 1.87 13.88 -9.07
CA ALA A 304 1.43 13.35 -10.36
C ALA A 304 -0.10 13.37 -10.52
N CYS A 305 -0.84 13.10 -9.43
CA CYS A 305 -2.30 13.20 -9.40
C CYS A 305 -2.77 14.62 -9.75
N GLU A 306 -2.18 15.63 -9.12
CA GLU A 306 -2.54 17.04 -9.36
C GLU A 306 -2.17 17.51 -10.77
N LEU A 307 -0.98 17.12 -11.26
CA LEU A 307 -0.56 17.39 -12.64
C LEU A 307 -1.54 16.77 -13.66
N LEU A 308 -2.01 15.56 -13.42
CA LEU A 308 -3.04 14.92 -14.25
C LEU A 308 -4.34 15.72 -14.26
N VAL A 309 -4.81 16.17 -13.09
CA VAL A 309 -6.02 17.02 -13.01
C VAL A 309 -5.85 18.28 -13.85
N GLN A 310 -4.70 18.95 -13.74
CA GLN A 310 -4.41 20.14 -14.51
C GLN A 310 -4.40 19.85 -16.01
N TYR A 311 -3.63 18.85 -16.46
CA TYR A 311 -3.52 18.50 -17.90
C TYR A 311 -4.86 18.07 -18.50
N LEU A 312 -5.68 17.33 -17.74
CA LEU A 312 -7.01 16.94 -18.19
C LEU A 312 -7.97 18.13 -18.30
N ARG A 313 -7.91 19.07 -17.34
CA ARG A 313 -8.72 20.30 -17.36
C ARG A 313 -8.32 21.22 -18.51
N ASP A 314 -7.04 21.32 -18.83
CA ASP A 314 -6.52 22.11 -19.95
C ASP A 314 -6.91 21.50 -21.30
N GLY A 315 -6.97 20.17 -21.38
CA GLY A 315 -7.41 19.43 -22.58
C GLY A 315 -8.93 19.27 -22.72
N TYR A 316 -9.72 19.71 -21.74
CA TYR A 316 -11.18 19.58 -21.78
C TYR A 316 -11.82 20.68 -22.61
N PRO A 317 -12.70 20.34 -23.60
CA PRO A 317 -13.22 21.33 -24.57
C PRO A 317 -14.03 22.45 -23.93
N ASP A 318 -14.84 22.14 -22.92
CA ASP A 318 -15.70 23.11 -22.25
C ASP A 318 -15.07 23.63 -20.96
N GLN A 319 -14.66 24.88 -20.98
CA GLN A 319 -14.03 25.55 -19.83
C GLN A 319 -14.99 25.68 -18.62
N PHE A 320 -16.31 25.73 -18.84
CA PHE A 320 -17.31 25.83 -17.78
C PHE A 320 -17.60 24.48 -17.12
N GLU A 321 -17.26 23.38 -17.78
CA GLU A 321 -17.47 22.02 -17.27
C GLU A 321 -16.22 21.36 -16.67
N LYS A 322 -15.14 22.11 -16.46
CA LYS A 322 -13.90 21.59 -15.83
C LYS A 322 -14.12 20.95 -14.46
N HIS A 323 -15.21 21.29 -13.77
CA HIS A 323 -15.61 20.65 -12.50
C HIS A 323 -15.90 19.16 -12.65
N LYS A 324 -16.18 18.65 -13.85
CA LYS A 324 -16.35 17.22 -14.16
C LYS A 324 -15.05 16.43 -14.05
N ILE A 325 -13.90 17.12 -13.93
CA ILE A 325 -12.58 16.51 -13.74
C ILE A 325 -12.09 16.84 -12.33
N GLN A 326 -11.85 15.80 -11.53
CA GLN A 326 -11.46 15.91 -10.13
C GLN A 326 -10.24 15.06 -9.80
N GLY A 327 -9.49 15.52 -8.80
CA GLY A 327 -8.48 14.72 -8.13
C GLY A 327 -9.09 13.90 -6.98
N TYR A 328 -8.45 12.79 -6.59
CA TYR A 328 -8.80 12.05 -5.38
C TYR A 328 -7.53 11.45 -4.76
N ARG A 329 -7.14 11.96 -3.61
CA ARG A 329 -5.92 11.51 -2.92
C ARG A 329 -5.98 11.71 -1.41
N GLY A 330 -5.05 11.10 -0.70
CA GLY A 330 -4.81 11.41 0.70
C GLY A 330 -4.42 12.89 0.87
N GLY A 331 -4.91 13.53 1.92
CA GLY A 331 -4.71 14.94 2.19
C GLY A 331 -5.89 15.86 1.80
N TYR A 332 -6.85 15.37 1.02
CA TYR A 332 -8.12 16.08 0.84
C TYR A 332 -9.02 15.95 2.07
N LEU A 333 -9.80 16.97 2.36
CA LEU A 333 -10.73 16.96 3.47
C LEU A 333 -11.78 15.83 3.32
N PRO A 334 -12.24 15.23 4.41
CA PRO A 334 -13.25 14.16 4.35
C PRO A 334 -14.56 14.58 3.67
N SER A 335 -14.94 15.86 3.79
CA SER A 335 -16.13 16.43 3.09
C SER A 335 -15.94 16.45 1.58
N GLU A 336 -14.78 16.88 1.11
CA GLU A 336 -14.45 16.92 -0.32
C GLU A 336 -14.43 15.52 -0.93
N ARG A 337 -13.76 14.56 -0.25
CA ARG A 337 -13.71 13.18 -0.72
C ARG A 337 -15.11 12.60 -0.89
N ARG A 338 -16.00 12.79 0.08
CA ARG A 338 -17.41 12.35 0.01
C ARG A 338 -18.17 13.00 -1.13
N ALA A 339 -17.94 14.30 -1.39
CA ALA A 339 -18.58 14.99 -2.50
C ALA A 339 -18.11 14.42 -3.86
N ILE A 340 -16.81 14.13 -4.00
CA ILE A 340 -16.23 13.51 -5.20
C ILE A 340 -16.79 12.09 -5.40
N GLU A 341 -16.81 11.25 -4.35
CA GLU A 341 -17.36 9.89 -4.40
C GLU A 341 -18.83 9.89 -4.84
N LYS A 342 -19.62 10.82 -4.32
CA LYS A 342 -21.02 11.03 -4.73
C LYS A 342 -21.12 11.42 -6.20
N GLY A 343 -20.34 12.41 -6.64
CA GLY A 343 -20.34 12.86 -8.03
C GLY A 343 -19.92 11.78 -9.03
N ILE A 344 -19.00 10.87 -8.62
CA ILE A 344 -18.64 9.71 -9.45
C ILE A 344 -19.83 8.76 -9.59
N ARG A 345 -20.51 8.42 -8.50
CA ARG A 345 -21.68 7.52 -8.51
C ARG A 345 -22.84 8.06 -9.32
N GLU A 346 -23.09 9.36 -9.21
CA GLU A 346 -24.20 10.06 -9.92
C GLU A 346 -23.84 10.31 -11.41
N GLY A 347 -22.56 10.18 -11.79
CA GLY A 347 -22.09 10.38 -13.17
C GLY A 347 -21.80 11.84 -13.51
N ASP A 348 -21.78 12.74 -12.53
CA ASP A 348 -21.47 14.16 -12.68
C ASP A 348 -19.96 14.36 -12.92
N ILE A 349 -19.11 13.44 -12.39
CA ILE A 349 -17.68 13.42 -12.60
C ILE A 349 -17.36 12.38 -13.66
N VAL A 350 -16.67 12.80 -14.72
CA VAL A 350 -16.31 11.97 -15.89
C VAL A 350 -14.84 11.60 -15.87
N GLY A 351 -13.96 12.50 -15.43
CA GLY A 351 -12.53 12.30 -15.33
C GLY A 351 -12.04 12.35 -13.88
N ILE A 352 -11.36 11.29 -13.42
CA ILE A 352 -10.83 11.21 -12.06
C ILE A 352 -9.35 10.89 -12.12
N ALA A 353 -8.49 11.75 -11.57
CA ALA A 353 -7.11 11.39 -11.29
C ALA A 353 -6.97 11.00 -9.82
N ALA A 354 -6.40 9.83 -9.54
CA ALA A 354 -6.29 9.33 -8.18
C ALA A 354 -4.91 8.75 -7.88
N THR A 355 -4.55 8.77 -6.60
CA THR A 355 -3.51 7.88 -6.06
C THR A 355 -4.13 6.50 -5.73
N ASN A 356 -3.40 5.62 -5.07
CA ASN A 356 -3.92 4.35 -4.56
C ASN A 356 -5.13 4.49 -3.59
N ALA A 357 -5.51 5.71 -3.22
CA ALA A 357 -6.66 5.95 -2.36
C ALA A 357 -8.01 5.44 -2.94
N LEU A 358 -8.15 5.32 -4.27
CA LEU A 358 -9.29 4.68 -4.94
C LEU A 358 -9.02 3.24 -5.37
N GLU A 359 -7.89 2.66 -5.01
CA GLU A 359 -7.58 1.24 -5.26
C GLU A 359 -8.43 0.32 -4.40
N LEU A 360 -8.69 0.70 -3.16
CA LEU A 360 -9.48 -0.06 -2.20
C LEU A 360 -10.99 -0.01 -2.49
N GLY A 361 -11.71 -0.99 -1.95
CA GLY A 361 -13.10 -1.35 -2.24
C GLY A 361 -14.21 -0.30 -2.04
N ILE A 362 -13.91 1.00 -2.05
CA ILE A 362 -14.93 2.06 -2.00
C ILE A 362 -15.87 1.90 -3.19
N ASP A 363 -17.17 1.89 -2.94
CA ASP A 363 -18.18 1.81 -4.00
C ASP A 363 -18.34 3.16 -4.70
N ILE A 364 -17.58 3.34 -5.76
CA ILE A 364 -17.67 4.48 -6.68
C ILE A 364 -18.51 4.19 -7.93
N GLY A 365 -19.19 3.04 -7.96
CA GLY A 365 -19.90 2.55 -9.15
C GLY A 365 -18.98 1.89 -10.17
N GLY A 366 -19.54 1.45 -11.29
CA GLY A 366 -18.78 0.85 -12.38
C GLY A 366 -18.22 1.91 -13.32
N LEU A 367 -16.90 1.95 -13.42
CA LEU A 367 -16.20 2.79 -14.41
C LEU A 367 -16.01 2.02 -15.72
N ASP A 368 -15.96 2.74 -16.84
CA ASP A 368 -15.83 2.13 -18.16
C ASP A 368 -14.35 1.97 -18.56
N ALA A 369 -13.50 2.91 -18.16
CA ALA A 369 -12.07 2.91 -18.45
C ALA A 369 -11.20 3.20 -17.22
N VAL A 370 -10.09 2.48 -17.12
CA VAL A 370 -9.04 2.72 -16.11
C VAL A 370 -7.70 2.85 -16.81
N ILE A 371 -6.93 3.85 -16.42
CA ILE A 371 -5.58 4.10 -16.93
C ILE A 371 -4.62 4.16 -15.75
N MET A 372 -3.54 3.40 -15.80
CA MET A 372 -2.49 3.39 -14.78
C MET A 372 -1.26 4.11 -15.34
N ALA A 373 -0.94 5.28 -14.80
CA ALA A 373 0.21 6.08 -15.20
C ALA A 373 1.47 5.62 -14.42
N GLY A 374 2.12 4.60 -14.91
CA GLY A 374 3.18 3.82 -14.28
C GLY A 374 2.65 2.52 -13.67
N TYR A 375 3.52 1.53 -13.55
CA TYR A 375 3.23 0.27 -12.87
C TYR A 375 2.97 0.52 -11.38
N PRO A 376 1.87 0.06 -10.79
CA PRO A 376 1.51 0.35 -9.40
C PRO A 376 2.51 -0.16 -8.34
N GLY A 377 3.46 -0.99 -8.75
CA GLY A 377 4.50 -1.57 -7.89
C GLY A 377 4.31 -3.06 -7.67
N THR A 378 3.07 -3.56 -7.72
CA THR A 378 2.73 -4.96 -7.55
C THR A 378 1.71 -5.43 -8.59
N ILE A 379 1.72 -6.74 -8.91
CA ILE A 379 0.72 -7.38 -9.78
C ILE A 379 -0.66 -7.29 -9.10
N ALA A 380 -0.72 -7.51 -7.79
CA ALA A 380 -1.95 -7.42 -7.01
C ALA A 380 -2.60 -6.04 -7.13
N SER A 381 -1.84 -4.95 -6.88
CA SER A 381 -2.33 -3.57 -7.06
C SER A 381 -2.77 -3.28 -8.49
N THR A 382 -2.04 -3.80 -9.49
CA THR A 382 -2.40 -3.61 -10.91
C THR A 382 -3.77 -4.23 -11.21
N TRP A 383 -4.02 -5.45 -10.73
CA TRP A 383 -5.32 -6.09 -10.88
C TRP A 383 -6.43 -5.40 -10.10
N GLN A 384 -6.14 -4.87 -8.90
CA GLN A 384 -7.10 -4.10 -8.10
C GLN A 384 -7.50 -2.79 -8.81
N GLN A 385 -6.52 -2.06 -9.33
CA GLN A 385 -6.75 -0.85 -10.10
C GLN A 385 -7.51 -1.15 -11.40
N ALA A 386 -7.08 -2.15 -12.17
CA ALA A 386 -7.78 -2.62 -13.37
C ALA A 386 -9.20 -3.12 -13.06
N GLY A 387 -9.42 -3.69 -11.87
CA GLY A 387 -10.70 -4.15 -11.37
C GLY A 387 -11.71 -3.04 -11.07
N ARG A 388 -11.27 -1.77 -11.05
CA ARG A 388 -12.18 -0.61 -10.94
C ARG A 388 -12.98 -0.39 -12.23
N ALA A 389 -12.52 -0.89 -13.36
CA ALA A 389 -13.30 -0.94 -14.60
C ALA A 389 -14.10 -2.25 -14.69
N GLY A 390 -15.36 -2.19 -15.15
CA GLY A 390 -16.16 -3.37 -15.49
C GLY A 390 -17.03 -3.96 -14.39
N ARG A 391 -17.42 -3.19 -13.36
CA ARG A 391 -18.34 -3.64 -12.30
C ARG A 391 -19.79 -3.88 -12.77
N LYS A 392 -20.22 -3.29 -13.89
CA LYS A 392 -21.53 -3.50 -14.51
C LYS A 392 -21.38 -4.44 -15.70
N GLN A 393 -22.47 -5.12 -16.07
CA GLN A 393 -22.49 -5.93 -17.31
C GLN A 393 -22.05 -5.06 -18.50
N GLY A 394 -21.01 -5.51 -19.21
CA GLY A 394 -20.53 -4.83 -20.41
C GLY A 394 -19.01 -4.85 -20.53
N LYS A 395 -18.51 -4.33 -21.65
CA LYS A 395 -17.10 -4.22 -21.96
C LYS A 395 -16.43 -3.13 -21.13
N SER A 396 -15.19 -3.36 -20.72
CA SER A 396 -14.36 -2.37 -20.02
C SER A 396 -12.93 -2.37 -20.55
N VAL A 397 -12.16 -1.33 -20.24
CA VAL A 397 -10.76 -1.25 -20.64
C VAL A 397 -9.88 -0.84 -19.48
N ALA A 398 -8.73 -1.52 -19.35
CA ALA A 398 -7.63 -1.15 -18.48
C ALA A 398 -6.37 -0.89 -19.32
N ILE A 399 -5.68 0.22 -19.09
CA ILE A 399 -4.47 0.57 -19.84
C ILE A 399 -3.34 0.80 -18.83
N LEU A 400 -2.29 -0.01 -18.90
CA LEU A 400 -1.07 0.17 -18.11
C LEU A 400 -0.03 0.89 -18.97
N ILE A 401 0.34 2.09 -18.56
CA ILE A 401 1.32 2.92 -19.25
C ILE A 401 2.66 2.82 -18.52
N SER A 402 3.71 2.43 -19.23
CA SER A 402 5.06 2.38 -18.69
C SER A 402 5.52 3.76 -18.25
N GLY A 403 6.07 3.83 -17.04
CA GLY A 403 6.89 4.94 -16.58
C GLY A 403 8.33 4.84 -17.09
N GLY A 404 9.19 5.72 -16.57
CA GLY A 404 10.63 5.68 -16.90
C GLY A 404 11.41 4.60 -16.14
N SER A 405 10.79 3.84 -15.22
CA SER A 405 11.50 2.87 -14.40
C SER A 405 11.76 1.55 -15.13
N PRO A 406 12.86 0.83 -14.80
CA PRO A 406 13.15 -0.48 -15.36
C PRO A 406 12.03 -1.48 -15.19
N LEU A 407 11.43 -1.51 -14.00
CA LEU A 407 10.35 -2.42 -13.65
C LEU A 407 9.10 -2.17 -14.50
N ASP A 408 8.71 -0.90 -14.67
CA ASP A 408 7.58 -0.53 -15.53
C ASP A 408 7.78 -1.06 -16.95
N ARG A 409 8.99 -0.85 -17.50
CA ARG A 409 9.33 -1.34 -18.84
C ARG A 409 9.38 -2.85 -18.93
N PHE A 410 9.97 -3.50 -17.93
CA PHE A 410 9.98 -4.95 -17.89
C PHE A 410 8.56 -5.52 -17.94
N ILE A 411 7.66 -5.03 -17.11
CA ILE A 411 6.27 -5.50 -17.05
C ILE A 411 5.54 -5.28 -18.37
N VAL A 412 5.64 -4.09 -18.97
CA VAL A 412 4.89 -3.82 -20.22
C VAL A 412 5.47 -4.55 -21.44
N ASN A 413 6.76 -4.87 -21.43
CA ASN A 413 7.43 -5.60 -22.51
C ASN A 413 7.41 -7.13 -22.31
N ASN A 414 7.03 -7.61 -21.13
CA ASN A 414 6.89 -9.04 -20.82
C ASN A 414 5.48 -9.34 -20.29
N PRO A 415 4.43 -9.17 -21.09
CA PRO A 415 3.05 -9.37 -20.65
C PRO A 415 2.78 -10.80 -20.20
N ASP A 416 3.43 -11.80 -20.80
CA ASP A 416 3.29 -13.21 -20.39
C ASP A 416 3.80 -13.42 -18.95
N TYR A 417 4.89 -12.75 -18.56
CA TYR A 417 5.33 -12.75 -17.17
C TYR A 417 4.26 -12.19 -16.23
N PHE A 418 3.68 -11.04 -16.57
CA PHE A 418 2.63 -10.40 -15.75
C PHE A 418 1.40 -11.29 -15.57
N PHE A 419 0.96 -11.99 -16.64
CA PHE A 419 -0.23 -12.83 -16.59
C PHE A 419 0.03 -14.23 -16.00
N ALA A 420 1.25 -14.76 -16.09
CA ALA A 420 1.60 -16.10 -15.61
C ALA A 420 2.01 -16.11 -14.13
N GLN A 421 2.49 -14.98 -13.59
CA GLN A 421 2.95 -14.93 -12.20
C GLN A 421 1.79 -14.87 -11.22
N THR A 422 1.99 -15.49 -10.06
CA THR A 422 1.14 -15.26 -8.89
C THR A 422 1.36 -13.85 -8.36
N PRO A 423 0.35 -13.23 -7.76
CA PRO A 423 0.54 -11.98 -7.03
C PRO A 423 1.58 -12.10 -5.92
N GLU A 424 2.04 -10.97 -5.43
CA GLU A 424 3.11 -10.86 -4.44
C GLU A 424 2.73 -11.47 -3.08
N TYR A 425 3.75 -11.80 -2.30
CA TYR A 425 3.60 -12.22 -0.91
C TYR A 425 3.32 -11.01 -0.01
N ALA A 426 2.38 -11.17 0.90
CA ALA A 426 2.19 -10.21 1.99
C ALA A 426 2.99 -10.68 3.21
N LEU A 427 4.20 -10.12 3.36
CA LEU A 427 5.09 -10.46 4.46
C LEU A 427 4.83 -9.59 5.69
N ILE A 428 4.87 -10.19 6.88
CA ILE A 428 4.81 -9.52 8.18
C ILE A 428 5.77 -10.18 9.16
N ASN A 429 6.30 -9.40 10.09
CA ASN A 429 7.13 -9.89 11.20
C ASN A 429 6.57 -9.38 12.54
N PRO A 430 5.56 -10.06 13.13
CA PRO A 430 4.96 -9.64 14.39
C PRO A 430 5.91 -9.74 15.58
N ASP A 431 6.93 -10.58 15.48
CA ASP A 431 7.90 -10.86 16.54
C ASP A 431 9.14 -9.95 16.47
N ASN A 432 9.14 -8.98 15.53
CA ASN A 432 10.16 -7.94 15.51
C ASN A 432 10.27 -7.29 16.91
N PRO A 433 11.46 -7.27 17.55
CA PRO A 433 11.62 -6.84 18.95
C PRO A 433 11.11 -5.43 19.23
N TYR A 434 11.28 -4.50 18.29
CA TYR A 434 10.81 -3.11 18.43
C TYR A 434 9.27 -3.04 18.42
N ILE A 435 8.63 -3.77 17.52
CA ILE A 435 7.17 -3.82 17.41
C ILE A 435 6.60 -4.58 18.62
N LEU A 436 7.11 -5.79 18.87
CA LEU A 436 6.65 -6.64 19.95
C LEU A 436 6.78 -5.94 21.31
N GLY A 437 7.93 -5.31 21.60
CA GLY A 437 8.17 -4.60 22.86
C GLY A 437 7.16 -3.47 23.10
N GLN A 438 6.80 -2.72 22.06
CA GLN A 438 5.76 -1.70 22.17
C GLN A 438 4.39 -2.30 22.50
N HIS A 439 4.03 -3.42 21.87
CA HIS A 439 2.75 -4.07 22.12
C HIS A 439 2.70 -4.83 23.45
N VAL A 440 3.82 -5.31 23.96
CA VAL A 440 3.92 -5.88 25.34
C VAL A 440 3.60 -4.79 26.37
N LYS A 441 4.10 -3.56 26.21
CA LYS A 441 3.72 -2.41 27.05
C LYS A 441 2.20 -2.21 27.07
N CYS A 442 1.57 -2.18 25.90
CA CYS A 442 0.11 -2.05 25.78
C CYS A 442 -0.63 -3.22 26.42
N ALA A 443 -0.16 -4.45 26.18
CA ALA A 443 -0.78 -5.66 26.71
C ALA A 443 -0.69 -5.71 28.26
N ALA A 444 0.43 -5.25 28.84
CA ALA A 444 0.61 -5.15 30.27
C ALA A 444 -0.27 -4.07 30.92
N TYR A 445 -0.50 -2.95 30.21
CA TYR A 445 -1.43 -1.90 30.62
C TYR A 445 -2.89 -2.39 30.63
N GLU A 446 -3.27 -3.20 29.64
CA GLU A 446 -4.63 -3.75 29.50
C GLU A 446 -4.94 -4.83 30.52
N LEU A 447 -4.06 -5.79 30.67
CA LEU A 447 -4.18 -6.91 31.60
C LEU A 447 -2.81 -7.29 32.16
N PRO A 448 -2.68 -7.63 33.45
CA PRO A 448 -1.43 -8.09 34.02
C PRO A 448 -0.94 -9.38 33.35
N PHE A 449 0.37 -9.54 33.17
CA PHE A 449 0.97 -10.83 32.83
C PHE A 449 1.15 -11.67 34.07
N SER A 450 0.78 -12.94 34.02
CA SER A 450 0.88 -13.87 35.16
C SER A 450 2.12 -14.73 35.02
N HIS A 451 2.75 -15.03 36.17
CA HIS A 451 3.64 -16.19 36.30
C HIS A 451 2.76 -17.43 36.39
N SER A 452 2.65 -18.23 35.34
CA SER A 452 1.86 -19.45 35.38
C SER A 452 2.78 -20.68 35.41
N ASN A 453 2.74 -21.43 36.51
CA ASN A 453 3.19 -22.84 36.67
C ASN A 453 4.49 -23.24 35.90
N GLY A 454 5.48 -22.35 35.80
CA GLY A 454 6.76 -22.66 35.14
C GLY A 454 6.76 -22.43 33.63
N GLU A 455 5.68 -21.91 33.02
CA GLU A 455 5.66 -21.47 31.65
C GLU A 455 5.96 -19.97 31.52
N ALA A 456 6.80 -19.62 30.57
CA ALA A 456 7.11 -18.23 30.25
C ALA A 456 5.85 -17.45 29.83
N PRO A 457 5.71 -16.16 30.23
CA PRO A 457 4.60 -15.33 29.80
C PRO A 457 4.64 -15.08 28.30
N LYS A 458 3.49 -15.19 27.63
CA LYS A 458 3.39 -15.11 26.17
C LYS A 458 2.47 -13.99 25.69
N LEU A 459 2.81 -13.41 24.56
CA LEU A 459 1.90 -12.58 23.74
C LEU A 459 1.74 -13.24 22.37
N GLY A 460 0.64 -13.97 22.17
CA GLY A 460 0.52 -14.92 21.07
C GLY A 460 1.53 -16.06 21.20
N PRO A 461 2.28 -16.43 20.17
CA PRO A 461 3.33 -17.46 20.25
C PRO A 461 4.62 -16.96 20.92
N ALA A 462 4.86 -15.64 20.95
CA ALA A 462 6.11 -15.06 21.40
C ALA A 462 6.27 -15.11 22.91
N ASP A 463 7.43 -15.59 23.38
CA ASP A 463 7.88 -15.44 24.76
C ASP A 463 8.27 -13.97 25.00
N VAL A 464 7.72 -13.39 26.06
CA VAL A 464 7.92 -11.97 26.37
C VAL A 464 8.57 -11.73 27.73
N GLU A 465 9.10 -12.77 28.39
CA GLU A 465 9.67 -12.66 29.73
C GLU A 465 10.82 -11.64 29.79
N HIS A 466 11.74 -11.68 28.83
CA HIS A 466 12.85 -10.72 28.76
C HIS A 466 12.36 -9.28 28.64
N ILE A 467 11.30 -9.06 27.82
CA ILE A 467 10.72 -7.73 27.65
C ILE A 467 10.08 -7.24 28.93
N LEU A 468 9.37 -8.13 29.64
CA LEU A 468 8.74 -7.80 30.93
C LEU A 468 9.77 -7.48 32.00
N GLU A 469 10.89 -8.22 32.03
CA GLU A 469 12.00 -7.96 32.95
C GLU A 469 12.65 -6.61 32.65
N HIS A 470 12.98 -6.32 31.39
CA HIS A 470 13.51 -5.04 30.99
C HIS A 470 12.57 -3.87 31.34
N LEU A 471 11.26 -4.01 31.13
CA LEU A 471 10.26 -3.01 31.51
C LEU A 471 10.17 -2.84 33.03
N THR A 472 10.49 -3.88 33.81
CA THR A 472 10.55 -3.82 35.27
C THR A 472 11.78 -3.03 35.73
N GLU A 473 12.93 -3.23 35.10
CA GLU A 473 14.15 -2.45 35.34
C GLU A 473 13.92 -0.96 35.05
N GLN A 474 13.18 -0.65 33.99
CA GLN A 474 12.76 0.72 33.63
C GLN A 474 11.68 1.31 34.56
N LYS A 475 11.21 0.57 35.59
CA LYS A 475 10.12 0.96 36.51
C LYS A 475 8.78 1.23 35.82
N ILE A 476 8.59 0.72 34.61
CA ILE A 476 7.31 0.78 33.87
C ILE A 476 6.36 -0.31 34.41
N LEU A 477 6.91 -1.47 34.78
CA LEU A 477 6.18 -2.56 35.41
C LEU A 477 6.68 -2.81 36.84
N HIS A 478 5.77 -3.33 37.65
CA HIS A 478 6.09 -3.87 38.97
C HIS A 478 5.92 -5.40 38.96
N LYS A 479 7.01 -6.14 39.23
CA LYS A 479 7.00 -7.59 39.34
C LYS A 479 6.59 -7.99 40.75
N GLY A 480 5.34 -8.42 40.92
CA GLY A 480 4.86 -9.03 42.17
C GLY A 480 5.09 -10.55 42.20
N PRO A 481 4.69 -11.24 43.30
CA PRO A 481 4.90 -12.70 43.46
C PRO A 481 4.22 -13.53 42.36
N ALA A 482 3.11 -13.08 41.79
CA ALA A 482 2.31 -13.83 40.83
C ALA A 482 2.15 -13.14 39.48
N LYS A 483 2.39 -11.83 39.40
CA LYS A 483 2.05 -11.03 38.21
C LYS A 483 2.97 -9.85 38.03
N TRP A 484 3.15 -9.45 36.73
CA TRP A 484 3.65 -8.14 36.35
C TRP A 484 2.48 -7.19 36.20
N ASN A 485 2.49 -6.10 36.97
CA ASN A 485 1.46 -5.08 36.95
C ASN A 485 2.00 -3.77 36.35
N TRP A 486 1.16 -3.04 35.63
CA TRP A 486 1.50 -1.71 35.14
C TRP A 486 1.65 -0.72 36.31
N SER A 487 2.72 0.06 36.31
CA SER A 487 3.03 1.02 37.39
C SER A 487 3.34 2.44 36.91
N SER A 488 3.42 2.66 35.60
CA SER A 488 3.68 3.98 35.01
C SER A 488 2.41 4.79 34.84
N ASP A 489 2.50 6.13 34.93
CA ASP A 489 1.39 7.06 34.62
C ASP A 489 1.18 7.25 33.10
N SER A 490 2.07 6.71 32.27
CA SER A 490 1.99 6.88 30.82
C SER A 490 0.87 6.02 30.18
N PHE A 491 0.30 6.53 29.07
CA PHE A 491 -0.64 5.80 28.24
C PHE A 491 0.10 5.20 27.02
N PRO A 492 0.48 3.90 27.04
CA PRO A 492 1.42 3.36 26.07
C PRO A 492 0.89 3.36 24.63
N ALA A 493 -0.43 3.23 24.44
CA ALA A 493 -1.01 3.20 23.10
C ALA A 493 -0.92 4.53 22.36
N ALA A 494 -0.80 5.66 23.06
CA ALA A 494 -0.65 6.97 22.41
C ALA A 494 0.71 7.15 21.73
N GLY A 495 1.74 6.46 22.22
CA GLY A 495 3.09 6.54 21.67
C GLY A 495 3.35 5.62 20.49
N ILE A 496 2.35 4.87 20.01
CA ILE A 496 2.52 3.88 18.93
C ILE A 496 1.66 4.28 17.73
N SER A 497 2.32 4.55 16.59
CA SER A 497 1.68 4.64 15.30
C SER A 497 1.70 3.26 14.63
N LEU A 498 0.55 2.77 14.15
CA LEU A 498 0.51 1.51 13.42
C LEU A 498 0.96 1.65 11.96
N ARG A 499 0.90 2.86 11.39
CA ARG A 499 1.08 3.11 9.95
C ARG A 499 2.33 3.88 9.59
N SER A 500 2.89 4.60 10.54
CA SER A 500 4.09 5.44 10.33
C SER A 500 4.90 5.52 11.60
N ALA A 501 6.14 5.96 11.46
CA ALA A 501 7.01 6.24 12.60
C ALA A 501 6.48 7.39 13.49
N THR A 502 5.60 8.24 12.94
CA THR A 502 5.02 9.39 13.66
C THR A 502 3.54 9.54 13.31
N ASN A 503 2.70 9.91 14.30
CA ASN A 503 1.28 10.27 14.12
C ASN A 503 1.09 11.74 13.73
N GLU A 504 2.10 12.39 13.18
CA GLU A 504 2.21 13.82 13.09
C GLU A 504 1.99 14.29 11.65
N ASN A 505 0.87 15.01 11.40
CA ASN A 505 0.58 15.63 10.12
C ASN A 505 0.78 17.14 10.23
N PHE A 506 1.21 17.75 9.12
CA PHE A 506 1.20 19.19 8.94
C PHE A 506 -0.14 19.66 8.39
N VAL A 507 -0.73 20.67 8.99
CA VAL A 507 -1.97 21.29 8.53
C VAL A 507 -1.65 22.39 7.53
N ILE A 508 -2.32 22.41 6.38
CA ILE A 508 -2.12 23.42 5.33
C ILE A 508 -3.18 24.48 5.44
N ILE A 509 -2.74 25.73 5.65
CA ILE A 509 -3.60 26.89 5.87
C ILE A 509 -3.45 27.83 4.68
N ASP A 510 -4.49 27.93 3.86
CA ASP A 510 -4.59 28.97 2.82
C ASP A 510 -4.87 30.34 3.44
N THR A 511 -4.02 31.31 3.10
CA THR A 511 -4.11 32.68 3.56
C THR A 511 -4.50 33.66 2.47
N THR A 512 -4.97 33.18 1.31
CA THR A 512 -5.30 34.01 0.14
C THR A 512 -6.48 34.95 0.41
N HIS A 513 -7.55 34.42 0.99
CA HIS A 513 -8.77 35.18 1.29
C HIS A 513 -9.19 35.13 2.78
N GLY A 514 -8.30 34.63 3.63
CA GLY A 514 -8.53 34.38 5.04
C GLY A 514 -7.80 33.11 5.46
N ALA A 515 -7.72 32.79 6.75
CA ALA A 515 -7.07 31.57 7.21
C ALA A 515 -8.06 30.39 7.10
N GLU A 516 -7.91 29.56 6.07
CA GLU A 516 -8.73 28.37 5.84
C GLU A 516 -7.85 27.12 5.75
N VAL A 517 -8.26 26.04 6.42
CA VAL A 517 -7.59 24.74 6.32
C VAL A 517 -8.02 24.05 5.03
N ILE A 518 -7.09 23.85 4.11
CA ILE A 518 -7.35 23.21 2.82
C ILE A 518 -6.93 21.73 2.77
N GLY A 519 -6.05 21.27 3.67
CA GLY A 519 -5.61 19.89 3.66
C GLY A 519 -4.57 19.58 4.72
N GLU A 520 -4.03 18.35 4.65
CA GLU A 520 -2.98 17.85 5.53
C GLU A 520 -1.89 17.12 4.74
N VAL A 521 -0.65 17.17 5.23
CA VAL A 521 0.51 16.43 4.71
C VAL A 521 1.18 15.68 5.86
N ASP A 522 1.49 14.39 5.65
CA ASP A 522 2.21 13.60 6.64
C ASP A 522 3.64 14.09 6.85
N TRP A 523 4.18 13.80 8.03
CA TRP A 523 5.50 14.26 8.47
C TRP A 523 6.62 13.88 7.50
N ALA A 524 6.61 12.65 6.98
CA ALA A 524 7.64 12.15 6.07
C ALA A 524 7.61 12.83 4.69
N SER A 525 6.43 13.25 4.23
CA SER A 525 6.25 13.94 2.95
C SER A 525 6.43 15.45 3.04
N ALA A 526 6.39 16.03 4.24
CA ALA A 526 6.43 17.49 4.43
C ALA A 526 7.69 18.13 3.82
N PRO A 527 8.92 17.60 4.01
CA PRO A 527 10.13 18.17 3.42
C PRO A 527 10.11 18.20 1.89
N MET A 528 9.36 17.30 1.26
CA MET A 528 9.28 17.21 -0.19
C MET A 528 8.19 18.11 -0.79
N LEU A 529 7.09 18.32 -0.06
CA LEU A 529 5.86 18.90 -0.62
C LEU A 529 5.59 20.32 -0.14
N ILE A 530 5.99 20.67 1.11
CA ILE A 530 5.59 21.92 1.77
C ILE A 530 6.74 22.65 2.45
N HIS A 531 7.99 22.42 1.99
CA HIS A 531 9.11 23.25 2.40
C HIS A 531 8.87 24.74 2.06
N ASP A 532 9.59 25.64 2.71
CA ASP A 532 9.51 27.08 2.38
C ASP A 532 9.78 27.29 0.88
N GLN A 533 8.99 28.16 0.25
CA GLN A 533 9.01 28.46 -1.20
C GLN A 533 8.54 27.31 -2.11
N ALA A 534 8.04 26.19 -1.60
CA ALA A 534 7.45 25.14 -2.43
C ALA A 534 6.20 25.64 -3.18
N ILE A 535 5.96 25.06 -4.35
CA ILE A 535 4.66 25.16 -5.03
C ILE A 535 3.87 23.90 -4.67
N TYR A 536 2.99 24.05 -3.69
CA TYR A 536 2.07 23.00 -3.27
C TYR A 536 0.85 22.97 -4.19
N MET A 537 0.51 21.79 -4.69
CA MET A 537 -0.67 21.61 -5.55
C MET A 537 -1.81 20.95 -4.79
N HIS A 538 -3.01 21.52 -4.89
CA HIS A 538 -4.20 21.02 -4.23
C HIS A 538 -5.46 21.28 -5.06
N GLY A 539 -6.24 20.23 -5.40
CA GLY A 539 -7.46 20.33 -6.19
C GLY A 539 -7.26 20.91 -7.60
N GLY A 540 -6.04 20.78 -8.17
CA GLY A 540 -5.66 21.39 -9.44
C GLY A 540 -5.40 22.90 -9.35
N GLN A 541 -5.21 23.44 -8.16
CA GLN A 541 -4.77 24.80 -7.87
C GLN A 541 -3.34 24.79 -7.34
N GLN A 542 -2.60 25.85 -7.63
CA GLN A 542 -1.22 26.04 -7.16
C GLN A 542 -1.19 26.98 -5.97
N TYR A 543 -0.41 26.61 -4.96
CA TYR A 543 -0.21 27.38 -3.75
C TYR A 543 1.27 27.53 -3.46
N HIS A 544 1.74 28.75 -3.26
CA HIS A 544 3.09 29.05 -2.82
C HIS A 544 3.18 28.94 -1.31
N VAL A 545 4.07 28.11 -0.81
CA VAL A 545 4.34 27.99 0.63
C VAL A 545 5.14 29.19 1.10
N ILE A 546 4.50 30.07 1.85
CA ILE A 546 5.11 31.29 2.39
C ILE A 546 5.99 30.94 3.59
N LYS A 547 5.50 30.07 4.47
CA LYS A 547 6.18 29.64 5.69
C LYS A 547 5.76 28.22 6.08
N LEU A 548 6.74 27.37 6.34
CA LEU A 548 6.56 26.12 7.05
C LEU A 548 6.93 26.32 8.53
N ASP A 549 5.93 26.29 9.41
CA ASP A 549 6.15 26.22 10.85
C ASP A 549 6.32 24.76 11.26
N TYR A 550 7.57 24.30 11.27
CA TYR A 550 7.90 22.90 11.52
C TYR A 550 7.54 22.47 12.95
N HIS A 551 7.66 23.37 13.92
CA HIS A 551 7.36 23.10 15.33
C HIS A 551 5.86 23.00 15.58
N ASP A 552 5.08 23.96 15.08
CA ASP A 552 3.62 24.00 15.22
C ASP A 552 2.91 23.14 14.18
N ARG A 553 3.66 22.52 13.24
CA ARG A 553 3.15 21.65 12.16
C ARG A 553 2.10 22.33 11.31
N LYS A 554 2.39 23.53 10.87
CA LYS A 554 1.52 24.35 10.02
C LYS A 554 2.29 24.86 8.82
N ALA A 555 1.72 24.71 7.63
CA ALA A 555 2.19 25.33 6.41
C ALA A 555 1.22 26.44 6.00
N TYR A 556 1.71 27.66 5.93
CA TYR A 556 0.94 28.81 5.46
C TYR A 556 1.18 28.99 3.97
N VAL A 557 0.11 28.92 3.19
CA VAL A 557 0.17 28.95 1.73
C VAL A 557 -0.67 30.09 1.17
N LYS A 558 -0.35 30.51 -0.06
CA LYS A 558 -1.12 31.50 -0.82
C LYS A 558 -1.30 31.02 -2.25
N GLN A 559 -2.52 31.13 -2.78
CA GLN A 559 -2.82 30.76 -4.14
C GLN A 559 -1.98 31.57 -5.13
N VAL A 560 -1.43 30.89 -6.13
CA VAL A 560 -0.63 31.46 -7.21
C VAL A 560 -0.99 30.79 -8.53
N ASP A 561 -0.59 31.44 -9.64
CA ASP A 561 -0.66 30.87 -10.99
C ASP A 561 0.72 31.02 -11.62
N VAL A 562 1.47 29.92 -11.67
CA VAL A 562 2.84 29.85 -12.17
C VAL A 562 2.98 28.69 -13.16
N ASP A 563 3.94 28.78 -14.08
CA ASP A 563 4.19 27.76 -15.11
C ASP A 563 5.17 26.66 -14.68
N TYR A 564 5.41 26.50 -13.38
CA TYR A 564 6.33 25.51 -12.81
C TYR A 564 5.79 24.89 -11.52
N TYR A 565 6.38 23.77 -11.13
CA TYR A 565 6.25 23.17 -9.81
C TYR A 565 7.64 22.98 -9.16
N THR A 566 7.68 22.68 -7.87
CA THR A 566 8.93 22.43 -7.13
C THR A 566 9.13 20.94 -6.86
N ASP A 567 10.37 20.50 -6.95
CA ASP A 567 10.80 19.11 -6.70
C ASP A 567 12.03 19.13 -5.80
N ALA A 568 11.90 18.58 -4.59
CA ALA A 568 12.96 18.62 -3.58
C ALA A 568 13.86 17.38 -3.68
N ASN A 569 15.16 17.58 -3.49
CA ASN A 569 16.16 16.51 -3.44
C ASN A 569 16.47 16.14 -1.99
N LEU A 570 16.49 14.83 -1.70
CA LEU A 570 16.94 14.29 -0.43
C LEU A 570 18.42 13.87 -0.53
N ALA A 571 19.24 14.34 0.38
CA ALA A 571 20.53 13.76 0.68
C ALA A 571 20.34 12.65 1.71
N VAL A 572 20.80 11.44 1.40
CA VAL A 572 20.62 10.26 2.26
C VAL A 572 21.99 9.72 2.64
N GLY A 573 22.21 9.51 3.94
CA GLY A 573 23.39 8.89 4.51
C GLY A 573 23.02 7.65 5.33
N VAL A 574 23.98 6.77 5.58
CA VAL A 574 23.79 5.55 6.36
C VAL A 574 24.84 5.48 7.47
N ARG A 575 24.40 5.01 8.64
CA ARG A 575 25.30 4.63 9.73
C ARG A 575 24.97 3.22 10.20
N ILE A 576 25.95 2.34 10.18
CA ILE A 576 25.82 0.96 10.67
C ILE A 576 25.81 0.98 12.19
N MET A 577 24.85 0.29 12.79
CA MET A 577 24.72 0.12 14.25
C MET A 577 25.24 -1.24 14.69
N THR A 578 24.76 -2.32 14.05
CA THR A 578 25.19 -3.69 14.31
C THR A 578 25.40 -4.44 13.00
N VAL A 579 26.22 -5.48 13.05
CA VAL A 579 26.35 -6.49 11.99
C VAL A 579 25.87 -7.79 12.60
N ASP A 580 24.74 -8.30 12.12
CA ASP A 580 24.06 -9.47 12.67
C ASP A 580 24.47 -10.74 11.91
N ASP A 581 24.74 -10.61 10.61
CA ASP A 581 25.23 -11.69 9.74
C ASP A 581 26.22 -11.15 8.71
N SER A 582 27.18 -11.98 8.31
CA SER A 582 28.22 -11.60 7.35
C SER A 582 28.67 -12.79 6.51
N SER A 583 28.78 -12.58 5.21
CA SER A 583 29.31 -13.54 4.24
C SER A 583 30.50 -12.94 3.52
N GLN A 584 31.64 -13.62 3.53
CA GLN A 584 32.84 -13.21 2.85
C GLN A 584 32.93 -13.93 1.49
N TRP A 585 32.84 -13.17 0.40
CA TRP A 585 33.21 -13.64 -0.93
C TRP A 585 34.62 -13.13 -1.21
N ASP A 586 35.42 -13.78 -1.99
CA ASP A 586 36.88 -13.51 -2.12
C ASP A 586 37.25 -12.00 -2.03
N ARG A 587 36.70 -11.18 -2.93
CA ARG A 587 36.95 -9.72 -3.01
C ARG A 587 35.74 -8.85 -2.60
N LEU A 588 34.74 -9.41 -1.98
CA LEU A 588 33.51 -8.75 -1.57
C LEU A 588 33.10 -9.21 -0.18
N THR A 589 32.69 -8.27 0.67
CA THR A 589 32.07 -8.60 1.97
C THR A 589 30.59 -8.21 1.91
N VAL A 590 29.71 -9.17 2.17
CA VAL A 590 28.26 -8.96 2.25
C VAL A 590 27.85 -9.05 3.70
N ASN A 591 27.12 -8.05 4.19
CA ASN A 591 26.69 -7.95 5.57
C ASN A 591 25.19 -7.73 5.65
N PHE A 592 24.62 -8.12 6.78
CA PHE A 592 23.25 -7.81 7.21
C PHE A 592 23.26 -7.31 8.64
N GLY A 593 22.43 -6.32 8.99
CA GLY A 593 22.33 -5.80 10.35
C GLY A 593 21.47 -4.54 10.48
N GLU A 594 21.61 -3.86 11.62
CA GLU A 594 20.87 -2.65 11.92
C GLU A 594 21.57 -1.39 11.39
N LEU A 595 20.78 -0.50 10.80
CA LEU A 595 21.22 0.76 10.20
C LEU A 595 20.42 1.95 10.76
N ILE A 596 21.07 3.12 10.81
CA ILE A 596 20.40 4.41 10.86
C ILE A 596 20.55 5.07 9.51
N VAL A 597 19.43 5.30 8.83
CA VAL A 597 19.37 6.04 7.59
C VAL A 597 18.95 7.46 7.88
N THR A 598 19.79 8.43 7.55
CA THR A 598 19.53 9.86 7.74
C THR A 598 19.15 10.48 6.41
N ALA A 599 18.01 11.16 6.35
CA ALA A 599 17.53 11.85 5.16
C ALA A 599 17.39 13.36 5.45
N LEU A 600 17.95 14.19 4.59
CA LEU A 600 17.93 15.64 4.68
C LEU A 600 17.51 16.23 3.33
N ALA A 601 16.43 17.04 3.33
CA ALA A 601 16.09 17.86 2.17
C ALA A 601 17.01 19.07 2.13
N THR A 602 17.81 19.22 1.08
CA THR A 602 18.85 20.26 0.98
C THR A 602 18.53 21.33 -0.04
N ILE A 603 18.04 20.91 -1.19
CA ILE A 603 17.72 21.79 -2.32
C ILE A 603 16.43 21.35 -3.01
N TYR A 604 15.74 22.33 -3.61
CA TYR A 604 14.64 22.04 -4.54
C TYR A 604 14.94 22.61 -5.92
N LYS A 605 14.36 22.01 -6.95
CA LYS A 605 14.39 22.47 -8.33
C LYS A 605 13.03 23.04 -8.71
N LYS A 606 13.02 24.06 -9.56
CA LYS A 606 11.83 24.58 -10.22
C LYS A 606 11.71 23.93 -11.59
N ILE A 607 10.70 23.10 -11.77
CA ILE A 607 10.48 22.31 -12.99
C ILE A 607 9.32 22.91 -13.76
N LYS A 608 9.58 23.31 -14.99
CA LYS A 608 8.57 23.91 -15.86
C LYS A 608 7.50 22.90 -16.25
N LEU A 609 6.24 23.31 -16.18
CA LEU A 609 5.11 22.48 -16.61
C LEU A 609 5.25 22.15 -18.11
N TYR A 610 4.81 20.95 -18.49
CA TYR A 610 4.80 20.40 -19.85
C TYR A 610 6.19 20.09 -20.45
N THR A 611 7.19 20.95 -20.29
CA THR A 611 8.53 20.72 -20.85
C THR A 611 9.46 19.97 -19.92
N ASN A 612 9.18 19.96 -18.60
CA ASN A 612 10.00 19.38 -17.54
C ASN A 612 11.44 19.94 -17.48
N GLU A 613 11.64 21.15 -17.98
CA GLU A 613 12.93 21.84 -17.90
C GLU A 613 13.16 22.39 -16.49
N ASN A 614 14.37 22.23 -15.98
CA ASN A 614 14.79 22.87 -14.74
C ASN A 614 15.09 24.34 -15.02
N ILE A 615 14.26 25.24 -14.47
CA ILE A 615 14.36 26.70 -14.65
C ILE A 615 15.00 27.41 -13.45
N GLY A 616 15.37 26.69 -12.41
CA GLY A 616 16.02 27.24 -11.22
C GLY A 616 16.01 26.28 -10.03
N SER A 617 16.68 26.68 -8.97
CA SER A 617 16.76 25.92 -7.71
C SER A 617 16.78 26.84 -6.50
N GLY A 618 16.55 26.30 -5.31
CA GLY A 618 16.68 27.00 -4.04
C GLY A 618 17.07 26.04 -2.91
N GLU A 619 17.48 26.61 -1.80
CA GLU A 619 17.88 25.83 -0.61
C GLU A 619 16.67 25.52 0.28
N ILE A 620 16.74 24.38 0.99
CA ILE A 620 15.77 23.95 1.98
C ILE A 620 16.46 23.85 3.33
N SER A 621 15.86 24.43 4.36
CA SER A 621 16.35 24.39 5.74
C SER A 621 15.31 23.71 6.63
N ILE A 622 15.35 22.37 6.68
CA ILE A 622 14.47 21.53 7.51
C ILE A 622 15.36 20.56 8.30
N PRO A 623 15.01 20.20 9.54
CA PRO A 623 15.75 19.21 10.32
C PRO A 623 15.89 17.86 9.60
N GLU A 624 17.00 17.17 9.85
CA GLU A 624 17.22 15.82 9.34
C GLU A 624 16.22 14.81 9.94
N MET A 625 15.89 13.81 9.13
CA MET A 625 15.05 12.68 9.53
C MET A 625 15.91 11.44 9.71
N ASN A 626 15.77 10.75 10.85
CA ASN A 626 16.50 9.51 11.14
C ASN A 626 15.54 8.33 11.14
N LEU A 627 15.88 7.30 10.36
CA LEU A 627 15.19 6.03 10.27
C LEU A 627 16.09 4.92 10.83
N HIS A 628 15.74 4.34 11.98
CA HIS A 628 16.36 3.12 12.49
C HIS A 628 15.70 1.92 11.79
N THR A 629 16.50 1.12 11.06
CA THR A 629 15.98 0.02 10.26
C THR A 629 16.99 -1.12 10.09
N GLN A 630 16.56 -2.18 9.43
CA GLN A 630 17.44 -3.28 8.98
C GLN A 630 17.89 -3.04 7.54
N GLY A 631 19.13 -3.43 7.24
CA GLY A 631 19.67 -3.36 5.90
C GLY A 631 20.71 -4.45 5.63
N MET A 632 20.87 -4.73 4.35
CA MET A 632 22.01 -5.48 3.86
C MET A 632 22.91 -4.55 3.05
N TRP A 633 24.20 -4.80 3.08
CA TRP A 633 25.15 -4.05 2.26
C TRP A 633 26.31 -4.93 1.82
N PHE A 634 26.89 -4.55 0.71
CA PHE A 634 28.09 -5.18 0.25
C PHE A 634 29.18 -4.15 -0.04
N SER A 635 30.40 -4.46 0.45
CA SER A 635 31.57 -3.62 0.35
C SER A 635 32.58 -4.22 -0.61
N LEU A 636 33.03 -3.43 -1.59
CA LEU A 636 33.91 -3.84 -2.65
C LEU A 636 35.37 -3.66 -2.25
N SER A 637 36.25 -4.66 -2.54
CA SER A 637 37.68 -4.46 -2.39
C SER A 637 38.22 -3.50 -3.46
N GLY A 638 39.37 -2.89 -3.17
CA GLY A 638 40.06 -2.01 -4.12
C GLY A 638 40.38 -2.65 -5.45
N ASP A 639 40.64 -3.97 -5.45
CA ASP A 639 41.00 -4.73 -6.66
C ASP A 639 39.82 -4.85 -7.63
N LEU A 640 38.58 -4.95 -7.13
CA LEU A 640 37.36 -4.96 -7.97
C LEU A 640 37.11 -3.61 -8.65
N THR A 641 37.55 -2.53 -8.04
CA THR A 641 37.34 -1.16 -8.54
C THR A 641 38.57 -0.55 -9.21
N ALA A 642 39.73 -1.23 -9.19
CA ALA A 642 40.99 -0.69 -9.68
C ALA A 642 40.99 -0.27 -11.17
N GLY A 643 40.11 -0.82 -11.99
CA GLY A 643 39.93 -0.45 -13.40
C GLY A 643 38.94 0.66 -13.69
N ILE A 644 38.34 1.27 -12.65
CA ILE A 644 37.32 2.32 -12.77
C ILE A 644 37.93 3.65 -12.33
N ASP A 645 37.77 4.70 -13.16
CA ASP A 645 38.17 6.06 -12.76
C ASP A 645 37.48 6.44 -11.44
N PRO A 646 38.22 6.92 -10.42
CA PRO A 646 37.67 7.36 -9.15
C PRO A 646 36.51 8.38 -9.29
N HIS A 647 36.54 9.24 -10.31
CA HIS A 647 35.46 10.18 -10.59
C HIS A 647 34.21 9.51 -11.18
N ALA A 648 34.34 8.40 -11.89
CA ALA A 648 33.23 7.63 -12.44
C ALA A 648 32.64 6.61 -11.45
N LEU A 649 33.41 6.22 -10.42
CA LEU A 649 33.03 5.15 -9.49
C LEU A 649 31.68 5.44 -8.81
N GLY A 650 31.46 6.66 -8.34
CA GLY A 650 30.18 7.05 -7.72
C GLY A 650 28.99 6.86 -8.66
N GLY A 651 29.17 7.21 -9.94
CA GLY A 651 28.15 7.01 -10.96
C GLY A 651 27.89 5.52 -11.26
N VAL A 652 28.95 4.70 -11.32
CA VAL A 652 28.85 3.25 -11.56
C VAL A 652 28.08 2.58 -10.40
N LEU A 653 28.44 2.88 -9.17
CA LEU A 653 27.74 2.35 -7.99
C LEU A 653 26.28 2.81 -7.94
N SER A 654 26.01 4.10 -8.24
CA SER A 654 24.66 4.64 -8.33
C SER A 654 23.84 3.97 -9.43
N GLY A 655 24.48 3.64 -10.56
CA GLY A 655 23.84 2.89 -11.64
C GLY A 655 23.44 1.48 -11.21
N ILE A 656 24.33 0.77 -10.53
CA ILE A 656 24.05 -0.57 -9.98
C ILE A 656 22.94 -0.48 -8.92
N ALA A 657 23.01 0.49 -8.01
CA ALA A 657 22.02 0.72 -6.98
C ALA A 657 20.62 1.02 -7.55
N ASN A 658 20.55 1.80 -8.64
CA ASN A 658 19.29 2.06 -9.33
C ASN A 658 18.66 0.77 -9.87
N VAL A 659 19.45 -0.11 -10.48
CA VAL A 659 18.94 -1.39 -10.98
C VAL A 659 18.57 -2.32 -9.83
N LEU A 660 19.40 -2.40 -8.79
CA LEU A 660 19.17 -3.20 -7.60
C LEU A 660 17.82 -2.85 -6.96
N LEU A 661 17.56 -1.56 -6.73
CA LEU A 661 16.27 -1.07 -6.17
C LEU A 661 15.07 -1.39 -7.07
N ASN A 662 15.26 -1.60 -8.36
CA ASN A 662 14.17 -1.94 -9.27
C ASN A 662 13.99 -3.45 -9.44
N VAL A 663 15.05 -4.24 -9.30
CA VAL A 663 15.03 -5.70 -9.49
C VAL A 663 14.69 -6.43 -8.18
N ALA A 664 15.26 -5.98 -7.05
CA ALA A 664 15.04 -6.61 -5.74
C ALA A 664 13.55 -6.83 -5.41
N PRO A 665 12.62 -5.87 -5.64
CA PRO A 665 11.20 -6.08 -5.38
C PRO A 665 10.59 -7.33 -6.05
N LEU A 666 11.08 -7.73 -7.23
CA LEU A 666 10.61 -8.95 -7.93
C LEU A 666 10.94 -10.22 -7.16
N PHE A 667 12.13 -10.30 -6.56
CA PHE A 667 12.59 -11.44 -5.78
C PHE A 667 12.04 -11.44 -4.36
N LEU A 668 11.90 -10.25 -3.78
CA LEU A 668 11.41 -10.07 -2.42
C LEU A 668 9.88 -10.09 -2.36
N MET A 669 9.22 -10.00 -3.52
CA MET A 669 7.75 -9.91 -3.64
C MET A 669 7.19 -8.76 -2.80
N SER A 670 7.84 -7.59 -2.88
CA SER A 670 7.52 -6.38 -2.14
C SER A 670 7.22 -5.20 -3.06
N ASP A 671 6.68 -4.12 -2.50
CA ASP A 671 6.61 -2.85 -3.23
C ASP A 671 8.00 -2.19 -3.26
N LYS A 672 8.34 -1.50 -4.36
CA LYS A 672 9.56 -0.71 -4.44
C LYS A 672 9.68 0.33 -3.31
N GLN A 673 8.57 0.85 -2.82
CA GLN A 673 8.53 1.83 -1.73
C GLN A 673 8.93 1.22 -0.37
N ASP A 674 8.88 -0.11 -0.25
CA ASP A 674 9.26 -0.82 0.97
C ASP A 674 10.77 -0.91 1.15
N LEU A 675 11.54 -0.58 0.11
CA LEU A 675 12.99 -0.64 0.08
C LEU A 675 13.61 0.74 -0.22
N GLY A 676 14.78 0.97 0.36
CA GLY A 676 15.63 2.10 0.03
C GLY A 676 17.04 1.64 -0.33
N VAL A 677 17.77 2.48 -1.07
CA VAL A 677 19.16 2.21 -1.44
C VAL A 677 20.04 3.43 -1.21
N VAL A 678 21.22 3.22 -0.69
CA VAL A 678 22.26 4.25 -0.52
C VAL A 678 23.58 3.74 -1.08
N VAL A 679 24.36 4.67 -1.61
CA VAL A 679 25.69 4.40 -2.16
C VAL A 679 26.71 5.27 -1.45
N GLU A 680 27.78 4.68 -0.99
CA GLU A 680 28.94 5.37 -0.46
C GLU A 680 30.20 4.96 -1.23
N VAL A 681 30.86 5.90 -1.91
CA VAL A 681 32.15 5.66 -2.58
C VAL A 681 33.25 5.32 -1.56
N ARG A 682 33.08 5.81 -0.35
CA ARG A 682 33.93 5.53 0.79
C ARG A 682 33.06 5.43 2.05
N SER A 683 32.73 4.20 2.42
CA SER A 683 31.95 3.90 3.61
C SER A 683 32.65 4.42 4.87
N VAL A 684 31.90 5.04 5.76
CA VAL A 684 32.40 5.48 7.08
C VAL A 684 32.82 4.27 7.93
N TYR A 685 32.22 3.09 7.67
CA TYR A 685 32.45 1.88 8.45
C TYR A 685 33.81 1.21 8.16
N ASP A 686 34.11 0.97 6.88
CA ASP A 686 35.30 0.19 6.47
C ASP A 686 36.19 0.90 5.43
N GLY A 687 35.81 2.13 5.03
CA GLY A 687 36.53 2.92 4.04
C GLY A 687 36.41 2.43 2.61
N LYS A 688 35.57 1.40 2.35
CA LYS A 688 35.41 0.78 1.03
C LYS A 688 34.18 1.33 0.29
N PRO A 689 34.17 1.23 -1.05
CA PRO A 689 32.96 1.50 -1.82
C PRO A 689 31.86 0.50 -1.45
N SER A 690 30.66 1.00 -1.11
CA SER A 690 29.60 0.16 -0.58
C SER A 690 28.23 0.56 -1.15
N ILE A 691 27.36 -0.45 -1.33
CA ILE A 691 25.96 -0.28 -1.69
C ILE A 691 25.13 -0.88 -0.56
N TYR A 692 24.19 -0.09 -0.03
CA TYR A 692 23.28 -0.45 1.04
C TYR A 692 21.87 -0.60 0.47
N LEU A 693 21.20 -1.71 0.77
CA LEU A 693 19.77 -1.93 0.53
C LEU A 693 19.09 -2.10 1.88
N TYR A 694 18.08 -1.30 2.20
CA TYR A 694 17.47 -1.28 3.51
C TYR A 694 15.93 -1.27 3.43
N ASP A 695 15.30 -1.73 4.51
CA ASP A 695 13.85 -1.64 4.68
C ASP A 695 13.45 -0.19 4.95
N SER A 696 12.52 0.36 4.19
CA SER A 696 12.03 1.76 4.36
C SER A 696 11.14 1.95 5.60
N TYR A 697 11.20 1.02 6.56
CA TYR A 697 10.36 1.01 7.74
C TYR A 697 11.19 0.93 9.03
N PRO A 698 10.74 1.61 10.10
CA PRO A 698 11.40 1.50 11.41
C PRO A 698 11.47 0.05 11.90
N GLY A 699 12.65 -0.37 12.32
CA GLY A 699 12.92 -1.72 12.81
C GLY A 699 12.96 -2.81 11.75
N GLY A 700 12.74 -2.49 10.48
CA GLY A 700 12.72 -3.44 9.37
C GLY A 700 11.53 -4.41 9.38
N VAL A 701 11.32 -5.10 8.26
CA VAL A 701 10.26 -6.12 8.10
C VAL A 701 10.79 -7.44 7.54
N GLY A 702 12.12 -7.58 7.49
CA GLY A 702 12.79 -8.79 7.01
C GLY A 702 13.05 -8.84 5.51
N LEU A 703 12.81 -7.75 4.76
CA LEU A 703 13.11 -7.70 3.33
C LEU A 703 14.61 -7.67 3.07
N ALA A 704 15.35 -6.89 3.86
CA ALA A 704 16.80 -6.81 3.78
C ALA A 704 17.48 -8.14 4.12
N GLU A 705 16.96 -8.88 5.12
CA GLU A 705 17.45 -10.23 5.45
C GLU A 705 17.22 -11.20 4.28
N LYS A 706 16.04 -11.18 3.67
CA LYS A 706 15.75 -11.99 2.50
C LYS A 706 16.64 -11.59 1.30
N ALA A 707 16.87 -10.29 1.10
CA ALA A 707 17.77 -9.78 0.06
C ALA A 707 19.22 -10.26 0.27
N PHE A 708 19.70 -10.28 1.52
CA PHE A 708 21.00 -10.81 1.88
C PHE A 708 21.17 -12.28 1.44
N ARG A 709 20.16 -13.11 1.68
CA ARG A 709 20.16 -14.53 1.31
C ARG A 709 20.04 -14.77 -0.20
N MET A 710 19.40 -13.86 -0.94
CA MET A 710 19.12 -13.97 -2.39
C MET A 710 19.99 -13.04 -3.24
N LEU A 711 21.03 -12.45 -2.66
CA LEU A 711 21.84 -11.45 -3.35
C LEU A 711 22.44 -11.95 -4.67
N PRO A 712 22.98 -13.19 -4.77
CA PRO A 712 23.55 -13.70 -6.04
C PRO A 712 22.53 -13.71 -7.19
N GLU A 713 21.31 -14.16 -6.92
CA GLU A 713 20.22 -14.22 -7.90
C GLU A 713 19.78 -12.81 -8.32
N ILE A 714 19.65 -11.89 -7.34
CA ILE A 714 19.26 -10.51 -7.58
C ILE A 714 20.33 -9.80 -8.45
N LEU A 715 21.60 -9.95 -8.14
CA LEU A 715 22.70 -9.35 -8.93
C LEU A 715 22.76 -9.89 -10.35
N ARG A 716 22.51 -11.19 -10.54
CA ARG A 716 22.44 -11.81 -11.88
C ARG A 716 21.32 -11.21 -12.70
N ALA A 717 20.13 -11.05 -12.12
CA ALA A 717 18.99 -10.41 -12.77
C ALA A 717 19.25 -8.90 -13.06
N CYS A 718 20.02 -8.23 -12.20
CA CYS A 718 20.49 -6.86 -12.48
C CYS A 718 21.39 -6.82 -13.73
N LEU A 719 22.32 -7.74 -13.85
CA LEU A 719 23.21 -7.84 -15.02
C LEU A 719 22.42 -8.12 -16.31
N ASP A 720 21.49 -9.07 -16.26
CA ASP A 720 20.63 -9.42 -17.40
C ASP A 720 19.80 -8.23 -17.88
N LEU A 721 19.24 -7.46 -16.95
CA LEU A 721 18.46 -6.26 -17.26
C LEU A 721 19.31 -5.17 -17.90
N ILE A 722 20.49 -4.88 -17.37
CA ILE A 722 21.36 -3.85 -17.94
C ILE A 722 21.85 -4.27 -19.34
N SER A 723 22.24 -5.53 -19.49
CA SER A 723 22.80 -6.07 -20.74
C SER A 723 21.77 -6.13 -21.86
N SER A 724 20.51 -6.50 -21.53
CA SER A 724 19.40 -6.56 -22.51
C SER A 724 18.84 -5.18 -22.87
N CYS A 725 19.14 -4.13 -22.12
CA CYS A 725 18.60 -2.80 -22.38
C CYS A 725 19.18 -2.20 -23.69
N PRO A 726 18.35 -1.78 -24.66
CA PRO A 726 18.82 -1.33 -25.96
C PRO A 726 19.53 0.03 -25.97
N CYS A 727 19.52 0.76 -24.85
CA CYS A 727 20.21 2.05 -24.76
C CYS A 727 21.74 1.88 -24.80
N THR A 728 22.46 2.84 -25.36
CA THR A 728 23.93 2.79 -25.47
C THR A 728 24.65 3.45 -24.29
N ARG A 729 24.06 4.51 -23.70
CA ARG A 729 24.71 5.38 -22.70
C ARG A 729 24.15 5.27 -21.30
N GLY A 730 23.06 4.53 -21.11
CA GLY A 730 22.28 4.50 -19.90
C GLY A 730 20.94 5.22 -20.07
N CYS A 731 19.91 4.78 -19.36
CA CYS A 731 18.60 5.38 -19.37
C CYS A 731 17.89 5.14 -18.03
N PRO A 732 16.81 5.85 -17.71
CA PRO A 732 16.06 5.59 -16.47
C PRO A 732 15.63 4.13 -16.31
N GLY A 733 15.52 3.39 -17.41
CA GLY A 733 15.17 1.97 -17.46
C GLY A 733 16.31 0.99 -17.18
N CYS A 734 17.54 1.45 -16.94
CA CYS A 734 18.67 0.61 -16.54
C CYS A 734 19.54 1.33 -15.49
N VAL A 735 20.77 1.69 -15.78
CA VAL A 735 21.69 2.33 -14.82
C VAL A 735 21.32 3.77 -14.44
N GLY A 736 20.33 4.38 -15.09
CA GLY A 736 20.02 5.80 -14.95
C GLY A 736 20.44 6.61 -16.18
N PRO A 737 19.89 7.83 -16.35
CA PRO A 737 20.28 8.71 -17.45
C PRO A 737 21.70 9.25 -17.24
N GLU A 738 22.44 9.43 -18.34
CA GLU A 738 23.82 9.90 -18.35
C GLU A 738 24.04 11.19 -17.55
N GLN A 739 23.07 12.10 -17.56
CA GLN A 739 23.11 13.35 -16.79
C GLN A 739 23.13 13.15 -15.27
N GLN A 740 22.70 11.99 -14.79
CA GLN A 740 22.65 11.68 -13.35
C GLN A 740 23.81 10.80 -12.92
N VAL A 741 24.17 9.82 -13.74
CA VAL A 741 25.18 8.81 -13.37
C VAL A 741 26.55 9.06 -14.01
N GLY A 742 26.64 9.89 -15.06
CA GLY A 742 27.86 10.22 -15.79
C GLY A 742 28.07 9.43 -17.08
N GLU A 743 29.01 9.90 -17.88
CA GLU A 743 29.35 9.28 -19.16
C GLU A 743 30.00 7.91 -19.00
N GLY A 744 29.68 6.96 -19.89
CA GLY A 744 30.32 5.65 -19.94
C GLY A 744 30.00 4.70 -18.77
N VAL A 745 29.04 5.05 -17.90
CA VAL A 745 28.68 4.27 -16.71
C VAL A 745 28.12 2.90 -17.06
N LYS A 746 27.29 2.77 -18.10
CA LYS A 746 26.63 1.50 -18.43
C LYS A 746 27.61 0.35 -18.68
N PRO A 747 28.63 0.46 -19.57
CA PRO A 747 29.59 -0.61 -19.77
C PRO A 747 30.46 -0.90 -18.54
N LEU A 748 30.74 0.11 -17.71
CA LEU A 748 31.50 -0.08 -16.47
C LEU A 748 30.68 -0.82 -15.42
N ALA A 749 29.38 -0.51 -15.30
CA ALA A 749 28.44 -1.20 -14.42
C ALA A 749 28.25 -2.67 -14.79
N ILE A 750 28.20 -2.99 -16.10
CA ILE A 750 28.17 -4.38 -16.59
C ILE A 750 29.43 -5.12 -16.15
N LYS A 751 30.60 -4.57 -16.43
CA LYS A 751 31.88 -5.19 -16.06
C LYS A 751 32.02 -5.41 -14.55
N LEU A 752 31.60 -4.43 -13.75
CA LEU A 752 31.67 -4.55 -12.28
C LEU A 752 30.70 -5.62 -11.78
N LEU A 753 29.49 -5.68 -12.30
CA LEU A 753 28.52 -6.72 -11.94
C LEU A 753 29.01 -8.12 -12.37
N GLU A 754 29.59 -8.28 -13.56
CA GLU A 754 30.18 -9.54 -13.99
C GLU A 754 31.26 -9.99 -13.02
N ALA A 755 32.17 -9.08 -12.60
CA ALA A 755 33.21 -9.38 -11.64
C ALA A 755 32.64 -9.77 -10.27
N ILE A 756 31.61 -9.04 -9.75
CA ILE A 756 30.96 -9.36 -8.48
C ILE A 756 30.25 -10.73 -8.53
N ILE A 757 29.57 -11.07 -9.62
CA ILE A 757 28.88 -12.35 -9.77
C ILE A 757 29.87 -13.52 -9.86
N GLN A 758 31.03 -13.32 -10.44
CA GLN A 758 32.09 -14.33 -10.44
C GLN A 758 32.56 -14.68 -9.03
N GLU A 759 32.65 -13.71 -8.12
CA GLU A 759 32.99 -13.94 -6.71
C GLU A 759 31.93 -14.82 -6.01
N ALA A 760 30.65 -14.61 -6.31
CA ALA A 760 29.54 -15.38 -5.73
C ALA A 760 29.55 -16.87 -6.11
N HIS A 761 30.24 -17.26 -7.18
CA HIS A 761 30.33 -18.65 -7.62
C HIS A 761 31.45 -19.44 -6.96
N LEU A 762 32.43 -18.76 -6.39
CA LEU A 762 33.57 -19.39 -5.75
C LEU A 762 33.25 -19.93 -4.34
N ASP A 763 32.19 -19.44 -3.70
CA ASP A 763 31.81 -19.77 -2.33
C ASP A 763 30.66 -20.81 -2.21
N GLN A 764 30.33 -21.56 -3.26
CA GLN A 764 29.42 -22.70 -3.09
C GLN A 764 30.21 -23.94 -2.65
N PRO A 765 30.20 -24.32 -1.35
CA PRO A 765 30.55 -25.68 -0.95
C PRO A 765 29.59 -26.63 -1.62
N GLY A 766 30.11 -27.65 -2.27
CA GLY A 766 29.39 -28.56 -3.13
C GLY A 766 28.07 -29.06 -2.52
N ASN A 767 27.05 -28.90 -3.30
CA ASN A 767 25.82 -29.71 -3.37
C ASN A 767 25.56 -30.64 -2.17
N ASN A 768 24.76 -30.17 -1.22
CA ASN A 768 23.90 -31.08 -0.45
C ASN A 768 22.46 -30.54 -0.51
N ARG A 769 21.80 -30.88 -1.61
CA ARG A 769 20.34 -30.99 -1.63
C ARG A 769 20.00 -32.30 -0.96
N GLU A 770 19.58 -32.23 0.29
CA GLU A 770 18.70 -33.22 0.92
C GLU A 770 18.10 -32.62 2.18
N ALA A 771 16.77 -32.61 2.18
CA ALA A 771 15.72 -32.48 3.17
C ALA A 771 14.95 -31.17 3.15
#